data_b9d5f6569d292a80b4f335fabc5d00ee
#
_entry.id   b9d5f6569d292a80b4f335fabc5d00ee
#
_cell.length_a   1.000
_cell.length_b   1.000
_cell.length_c   1.000
_cell.angle_alpha   90.00
_cell.angle_beta   90.00
_cell.angle_gamma   90.00
#
_symmetry.space_group_name_H-M   'P 1'
#
loop_
_entity.id
_entity.type
_entity.pdbx_description
1 polymer ?
#
loop_
_entity_poly.entity_id
_entity_poly.type
_entity_poly.pdbx_seq_one_letter_code
_entity_poly.pdbx_strand_id
1 'polypeptide(L)'
;MAGRQESRRLCAVTFFAKLHPGDVCGSNGLPLTPNSIAILGRAQKLKELQDEHLCQYLDVIRGKHERTIVVSEYLGLSLEDYAKRNPPLSLAQILRIFYQVACGISVLSQHHLVAHNLEPKHVLISDDGRRVKLFNYGLHHMTKGGCYVPFPIGNIRYMAPERLLGLNGNVKSDVWALAMLVVELVFQIQLWPKLKLSNVIRKILAFGRSNGVLEKIAREHQCYERLTTMDRNLRQLLESCLQVLPKRRPLPQQLLMQPIFESVAAELMKERDQQQKPQQPQENQEHVPLLLRCPLSQIYHLWQLAGGDVQAELKKEGLIRSEAPILGLPQIVRLSGASVCPGRSQAQLMDDRVVPLRLKALLQRLSLLPADVYFPLLHSPRFPAHFARELQALPLVIREKDIEYQFQRVRLFTRLLQGYPHTAEQLRREAAVDVPPLLRGPIWAALLDVVPNGSYYKIDKFTATSTDRQIEVDIPRCHQYDELLSSPDGHRKLRRLLKAWVTAHPQYVYWQGLDSLTAPFLFLNFNNEELAFLSLFKFIPKYLQWFFLKDNSAVIKEYLSKFSQLTAFHEPLLAQHLASISFIPELFAIPWFLTMFSHVFPLHKILHLWDKLMLGDSSYPLFIGIAILRQLRSTLLSSGFNECILLFSDLPDIVMEGCVLESQKMYEMTPKSITHRQHALRHQQPHSLDIGITDVELKHLQQEQCPRISAKDVQALLLYSPXELALVDLRSVVEYGRVHVPHSINIPFATIQLGDQRLEALPVPNVEGQLRGRIVVCVSNIHQHSVEFSHFLVACGIQRTCILHKGFNVLHSIEPNILISN
;
A
#
# COMPACT_ATOMS: atom_id res chain seq x y z
N MET A 1 35.44 14.16 -3.81
CA MET A 1 34.23 14.02 -4.64
C MET A 1 33.90 12.58 -5.00
N ALA A 2 34.91 11.75 -5.22
CA ALA A 2 34.67 10.32 -5.45
C ALA A 2 34.00 9.61 -4.23
N GLY A 3 34.26 10.11 -3.02
CA GLY A 3 33.75 9.49 -1.80
C GLY A 3 32.25 9.61 -1.55
N ARG A 4 31.57 10.56 -2.21
CA ARG A 4 30.13 10.70 -2.07
C ARG A 4 29.33 9.75 -2.98
N GLN A 5 29.92 9.33 -4.09
CA GLN A 5 29.26 8.40 -5.00
C GLN A 5 29.31 6.95 -4.49
N GLU A 6 30.34 6.62 -3.70
CA GLU A 6 30.48 5.27 -3.16
C GLU A 6 29.59 5.01 -1.93
N SER A 7 29.05 6.07 -1.33
CA SER A 7 28.35 5.96 -0.04
C SER A 7 26.91 5.40 -0.12
N ARG A 8 26.33 5.39 -1.32
CA ARG A 8 24.94 4.89 -1.47
C ARG A 8 24.95 3.53 -2.15
N ARG A 9 25.36 2.52 -1.38
CA ARG A 9 25.34 1.14 -1.84
C ARG A 9 24.21 0.39 -1.16
N LEU A 10 23.57 -0.48 -1.91
CA LEU A 10 22.60 -1.44 -1.38
C LEU A 10 23.30 -2.76 -1.20
N CYS A 11 22.84 -3.53 -0.22
CA CYS A 11 23.36 -4.87 0.02
C CYS A 11 22.23 -5.82 0.33
N ALA A 12 22.52 -7.10 0.22
CA ALA A 12 21.58 -8.16 0.59
C ALA A 12 22.28 -9.15 1.49
N VAL A 13 21.53 -9.57 2.53
CA VAL A 13 21.96 -10.62 3.47
C VAL A 13 20.87 -11.70 3.41
N THR A 14 21.27 -12.97 3.41
CA THR A 14 20.31 -14.06 3.32
C THR A 14 20.53 -15.09 4.42
N PHE A 15 19.44 -15.67 4.88
CA PHE A 15 19.45 -16.75 5.86
C PHE A 15 18.17 -17.58 5.68
N PHE A 16 18.13 -18.73 6.34
CA PHE A 16 16.95 -19.59 6.35
C PHE A 16 16.18 -19.42 7.65
N ALA A 17 14.86 -19.30 7.54
CA ALA A 17 13.98 -19.38 8.70
C ALA A 17 13.81 -20.87 9.11
N LYS A 18 13.43 -21.07 10.37
CA LYS A 18 13.17 -22.39 10.94
C LYS A 18 11.94 -23.00 10.26
N LEU A 19 12.03 -24.28 9.90
CA LEU A 19 10.91 -25.00 9.32
C LEU A 19 9.98 -25.49 10.43
N HIS A 20 8.67 -25.41 10.19
CA HIS A 20 7.69 -26.06 11.05
C HIS A 20 7.68 -27.54 10.76
N PRO A 21 7.40 -28.38 11.78
CA PRO A 21 7.09 -29.80 11.52
C PRO A 21 5.92 -29.90 10.54
N GLY A 22 5.96 -30.88 9.68
CA GLY A 22 4.90 -31.06 8.68
C GLY A 22 3.55 -31.33 9.32
N ASP A 23 2.50 -30.85 8.68
CA ASP A 23 1.10 -31.13 9.03
C ASP A 23 0.66 -30.61 10.40
N VAL A 24 1.38 -29.64 10.98
CA VAL A 24 0.95 -29.00 12.22
C VAL A 24 -0.02 -27.85 11.90
N CYS A 25 -1.16 -27.87 12.57
CA CYS A 25 -2.18 -26.84 12.44
C CYS A 25 -2.31 -26.05 13.73
N GLY A 26 -2.76 -24.79 13.60
CA GLY A 26 -3.06 -23.97 14.74
C GLY A 26 -4.42 -24.30 15.36
N SER A 27 -4.79 -23.60 16.41
CA SER A 27 -6.07 -23.78 17.10
C SER A 27 -7.27 -23.52 16.20
N ASN A 28 -7.07 -22.77 15.11
CA ASN A 28 -8.12 -22.46 14.13
C ASN A 28 -8.26 -23.53 13.04
N GLY A 29 -7.49 -24.62 13.12
CA GLY A 29 -7.52 -25.69 12.13
C GLY A 29 -6.76 -25.41 10.84
N LEU A 30 -6.13 -24.24 10.73
CA LEU A 30 -5.36 -23.86 9.55
C LEU A 30 -3.88 -24.21 9.75
N PRO A 31 -3.13 -24.45 8.65
CA PRO A 31 -1.69 -24.68 8.78
C PRO A 31 -1.01 -23.50 9.48
N LEU A 32 0.04 -23.80 10.23
CA LEU A 32 0.82 -22.74 10.88
C LEU A 32 1.47 -21.83 9.85
N THR A 33 1.48 -20.53 10.17
CA THR A 33 2.14 -19.55 9.31
C THR A 33 3.64 -19.87 9.24
N PRO A 34 4.22 -19.95 8.04
CA PRO A 34 5.67 -20.17 7.94
C PRO A 34 6.46 -19.08 8.67
N ASN A 35 7.58 -19.47 9.27
CA ASN A 35 8.39 -18.52 10.03
C ASN A 35 8.94 -17.39 9.16
N SER A 36 9.21 -17.65 7.87
CA SER A 36 9.68 -16.59 6.98
C SER A 36 8.59 -15.55 6.74
N ILE A 37 7.31 -15.93 6.75
CA ILE A 37 6.21 -14.96 6.66
C ILE A 37 6.12 -14.15 7.96
N ALA A 38 6.31 -14.79 9.11
CA ALA A 38 6.34 -14.07 10.38
C ALA A 38 7.48 -13.04 10.40
N ILE A 39 8.65 -13.41 9.90
CA ILE A 39 9.79 -12.51 9.78
C ILE A 39 9.45 -11.33 8.85
N LEU A 40 8.84 -11.62 7.71
CA LEU A 40 8.45 -10.59 6.74
C LEU A 40 7.55 -9.53 7.39
N GLY A 41 6.56 -9.97 8.15
CA GLY A 41 5.65 -9.06 8.83
C GLY A 41 6.33 -8.20 9.87
N ARG A 42 7.18 -8.81 10.72
CA ARG A 42 7.89 -8.08 11.76
C ARG A 42 8.91 -7.11 11.19
N ALA A 43 9.52 -7.45 10.07
CA ALA A 43 10.53 -6.61 9.45
C ALA A 43 9.97 -5.29 8.90
N GLN A 44 8.67 -5.22 8.67
CA GLN A 44 8.07 -3.99 8.12
C GLN A 44 8.30 -2.79 9.04
N LYS A 45 8.25 -2.99 10.35
CA LYS A 45 8.52 -1.90 11.31
C LYS A 45 9.90 -1.30 11.07
N LEU A 46 10.88 -2.12 10.75
CA LEU A 46 12.26 -1.67 10.55
C LEU A 46 12.41 -0.77 9.32
N LYS A 47 11.57 -0.94 8.32
CA LYS A 47 11.63 -0.13 7.10
C LYS A 47 11.27 1.34 7.36
N GLU A 48 10.59 1.62 8.47
CA GLU A 48 10.23 2.99 8.85
C GLU A 48 11.37 3.75 9.53
N LEU A 49 12.42 3.05 9.98
CA LEU A 49 13.52 3.68 10.69
C LEU A 49 14.42 4.42 9.71
N GLN A 50 14.46 5.74 9.82
CA GLN A 50 15.33 6.59 9.03
C GLN A 50 16.13 7.45 9.98
N ASP A 51 17.42 7.12 10.13
CA ASP A 51 18.30 7.85 11.03
C ASP A 51 19.71 7.83 10.45
N GLU A 52 20.47 8.89 10.71
CA GLU A 52 21.82 9.02 10.17
C GLU A 52 22.81 8.00 10.73
N HIS A 53 22.47 7.36 11.83
CA HIS A 53 23.34 6.37 12.47
C HIS A 53 22.84 4.93 12.31
N LEU A 54 21.80 4.74 11.50
CA LEU A 54 21.22 3.42 11.21
C LEU A 54 21.17 3.18 9.70
N CYS A 55 21.66 2.04 9.26
CA CYS A 55 21.47 1.64 7.86
C CYS A 55 19.99 1.39 7.61
N GLN A 56 19.44 2.00 6.56
CA GLN A 56 18.02 1.90 6.27
C GLN A 56 17.69 0.53 5.70
N TYR A 57 16.66 -0.11 6.26
CA TYR A 57 16.09 -1.33 5.68
C TYR A 57 15.18 -0.96 4.52
N LEU A 58 15.31 -1.68 3.42
CA LEU A 58 14.58 -1.37 2.19
C LEU A 58 13.56 -2.45 1.83
N ASP A 59 13.88 -3.71 2.05
CA ASP A 59 13.02 -4.80 1.64
C ASP A 59 13.37 -6.08 2.39
N VAL A 60 12.38 -6.96 2.51
CA VAL A 60 12.58 -8.32 2.97
C VAL A 60 11.82 -9.23 2.02
N ILE A 61 12.52 -10.17 1.41
CA ILE A 61 11.99 -11.02 0.35
C ILE A 61 12.05 -12.46 0.83
N ARG A 62 11.00 -13.21 0.53
CA ARG A 62 10.96 -14.64 0.78
C ARG A 62 11.37 -15.40 -0.47
N GLY A 63 12.27 -16.35 -0.29
CA GLY A 63 12.64 -17.30 -1.33
C GLY A 63 12.10 -18.68 -1.03
N LYS A 64 12.54 -19.64 -1.82
CA LYS A 64 12.15 -21.05 -1.62
C LYS A 64 12.75 -21.59 -0.32
N HIS A 65 12.09 -22.58 0.25
CA HIS A 65 12.56 -23.37 1.42
C HIS A 65 12.82 -22.49 2.64
N GLU A 66 11.94 -21.52 2.88
CA GLU A 66 12.00 -20.60 4.02
C GLU A 66 13.23 -19.68 4.01
N ARG A 67 13.81 -19.45 2.83
CA ARG A 67 14.89 -18.45 2.70
C ARG A 67 14.33 -17.07 2.89
N THR A 68 15.04 -16.25 3.66
CA THR A 68 14.76 -14.85 3.86
C THR A 68 15.92 -14.04 3.32
N ILE A 69 15.61 -12.98 2.57
CA ILE A 69 16.60 -12.09 1.96
C ILE A 69 16.29 -10.68 2.45
N VAL A 70 17.28 -10.06 3.12
CA VAL A 70 17.12 -8.73 3.70
C VAL A 70 17.94 -7.76 2.87
N VAL A 71 17.29 -6.71 2.36
CA VAL A 71 17.94 -5.67 1.54
C VAL A 71 18.04 -4.41 2.37
N SER A 72 19.24 -3.85 2.45
CA SER A 72 19.46 -2.64 3.25
C SER A 72 20.55 -1.77 2.64
N GLU A 73 20.68 -0.59 3.23
CA GLU A 73 21.78 0.33 2.96
C GLU A 73 23.09 -0.27 3.46
N TYR A 74 24.19 0.03 2.77
CA TYR A 74 25.53 -0.34 3.20
C TYR A 74 26.47 0.84 3.03
N LEU A 75 27.24 1.13 4.07
CA LEU A 75 28.14 2.28 4.11
C LEU A 75 29.59 1.79 4.24
N GLY A 76 30.46 2.19 3.33
CA GLY A 76 31.90 2.01 3.47
C GLY A 76 32.36 0.60 3.77
N LEU A 77 33.00 0.41 4.90
CA LEU A 77 33.57 -0.86 5.37
C LEU A 77 33.00 -1.20 6.75
N SER A 78 33.05 -2.48 7.09
CA SER A 78 32.81 -2.84 8.51
C SER A 78 33.93 -2.27 9.39
N LEU A 79 33.61 -2.02 10.63
CA LEU A 79 34.62 -1.53 11.59
C LEU A 79 35.75 -2.53 11.73
N GLU A 80 35.43 -3.84 11.64
CA GLU A 80 36.44 -4.89 11.70
C GLU A 80 37.50 -4.69 10.59
N ASP A 81 37.06 -4.48 9.35
CA ASP A 81 37.97 -4.29 8.22
C ASP A 81 38.68 -2.94 8.28
N TYR A 82 37.95 -1.90 8.70
CA TYR A 82 38.52 -0.56 8.81
C TYR A 82 39.67 -0.52 9.83
N ALA A 83 39.47 -1.16 10.98
CA ALA A 83 40.50 -1.21 12.02
C ALA A 83 41.74 -1.98 11.57
N LYS A 84 41.57 -3.03 10.76
CA LYS A 84 42.70 -3.78 10.19
C LYS A 84 43.50 -2.96 9.19
N ARG A 85 42.82 -2.12 8.41
CA ARG A 85 43.49 -1.31 7.37
C ARG A 85 44.10 -0.01 7.93
N ASN A 86 43.66 0.45 9.08
CA ASN A 86 44.03 1.74 9.65
C ASN A 86 44.52 1.63 11.09
N PRO A 87 45.42 0.67 11.44
CA PRO A 87 45.91 0.60 12.80
C PRO A 87 47.03 1.61 13.01
N PRO A 88 47.17 2.17 14.22
CA PRO A 88 46.20 2.24 15.32
C PRO A 88 45.27 3.45 15.18
N LEU A 89 44.08 3.34 15.75
CA LEU A 89 43.12 4.44 15.74
C LEU A 89 43.47 5.43 16.86
N SER A 90 43.35 6.72 16.58
CA SER A 90 43.58 7.76 17.59
C SER A 90 42.41 7.79 18.58
N LEU A 91 42.63 8.45 19.75
CA LEU A 91 41.56 8.62 20.71
C LEU A 91 40.36 9.36 20.12
N ALA A 92 40.62 10.40 19.31
CA ALA A 92 39.56 11.15 18.69
C ALA A 92 38.72 10.28 17.73
N GLN A 93 39.34 9.40 16.98
CA GLN A 93 38.65 8.47 16.09
C GLN A 93 37.82 7.46 16.89
N ILE A 94 38.38 6.92 17.98
CA ILE A 94 37.68 5.95 18.84
C ILE A 94 36.47 6.62 19.49
N LEU A 95 36.60 7.84 20.00
CA LEU A 95 35.49 8.58 20.62
C LEU A 95 34.41 8.89 19.58
N ARG A 96 34.79 9.21 18.35
CA ARG A 96 33.85 9.48 17.29
C ARG A 96 33.03 8.23 16.93
N ILE A 97 33.69 7.09 16.88
CA ILE A 97 33.01 5.80 16.64
C ILE A 97 32.09 5.47 17.82
N PHE A 98 32.61 5.57 19.04
CA PHE A 98 31.87 5.28 20.27
C PHE A 98 30.58 6.11 20.33
N TYR A 99 30.71 7.41 20.12
CA TYR A 99 29.56 8.33 20.19
C TYR A 99 28.48 8.00 19.15
N GLN A 100 28.88 7.76 17.91
CA GLN A 100 27.92 7.50 16.84
C GLN A 100 27.21 6.17 17.01
N VAL A 101 27.90 5.13 17.49
CA VAL A 101 27.25 3.86 17.80
C VAL A 101 26.25 4.04 18.95
N ALA A 102 26.64 4.82 19.96
CA ALA A 102 25.73 5.13 21.08
C ALA A 102 24.49 5.88 20.57
N CYS A 103 24.65 6.80 19.61
CA CYS A 103 23.52 7.49 18.97
C CYS A 103 22.57 6.48 18.32
N GLY A 104 23.12 5.53 17.57
CA GLY A 104 22.30 4.50 16.92
C GLY A 104 21.55 3.65 17.93
N ILE A 105 22.20 3.22 18.99
CA ILE A 105 21.56 2.43 20.04
C ILE A 105 20.47 3.25 20.73
N SER A 106 20.71 4.54 20.96
CA SER A 106 19.72 5.43 21.56
C SER A 106 18.46 5.53 20.69
N VAL A 107 18.62 5.66 19.38
CA VAL A 107 17.48 5.72 18.45
C VAL A 107 16.70 4.41 18.51
N LEU A 108 17.40 3.28 18.51
CA LEU A 108 16.72 1.97 18.61
C LEU A 108 15.92 1.90 19.91
N SER A 109 16.50 2.36 21.02
CA SER A 109 15.80 2.35 22.32
C SER A 109 14.53 3.20 22.28
N GLN A 110 14.57 4.36 21.63
CA GLN A 110 13.40 5.22 21.49
C GLN A 110 12.26 4.53 20.73
N HIS A 111 12.59 3.60 19.84
CA HIS A 111 11.62 2.83 19.09
C HIS A 111 11.33 1.46 19.74
N HIS A 112 11.75 1.28 20.98
CA HIS A 112 11.53 0.04 21.74
C HIS A 112 12.18 -1.17 21.07
N LEU A 113 13.35 -0.96 20.47
CA LEU A 113 14.12 -1.98 19.78
C LEU A 113 15.49 -2.15 20.47
N VAL A 114 16.03 -3.35 20.39
CA VAL A 114 17.38 -3.67 20.84
C VAL A 114 18.10 -4.37 19.69
N ALA A 115 19.40 -4.12 19.56
CA ALA A 115 20.19 -4.78 18.53
C ALA A 115 20.56 -6.21 18.93
N HIS A 116 21.13 -6.39 20.11
CA HIS A 116 21.55 -7.68 20.70
C HIS A 116 22.51 -8.49 19.82
N ASN A 117 23.01 -7.90 18.73
CA ASN A 117 24.01 -8.52 17.86
C ASN A 117 25.12 -7.55 17.51
N LEU A 118 25.35 -6.55 18.39
CA LEU A 118 26.36 -5.55 18.14
C LEU A 118 27.75 -6.18 18.18
N GLU A 119 28.52 -5.98 17.12
CA GLU A 119 29.91 -6.44 16.99
C GLU A 119 30.56 -5.63 15.86
N PRO A 120 31.91 -5.68 15.74
CA PRO A 120 32.57 -4.83 14.75
C PRO A 120 32.12 -5.03 13.31
N LYS A 121 31.71 -6.23 12.90
CA LYS A 121 31.27 -6.42 11.52
C LYS A 121 29.86 -5.88 11.26
N HIS A 122 29.12 -5.52 12.31
CA HIS A 122 27.79 -4.89 12.18
C HIS A 122 27.81 -3.38 12.41
N VAL A 123 29.00 -2.82 12.55
CA VAL A 123 29.21 -1.38 12.62
C VAL A 123 29.93 -0.98 11.33
N LEU A 124 29.29 -0.09 10.54
CA LEU A 124 29.86 0.35 9.28
C LEU A 124 30.43 1.75 9.42
N ILE A 125 31.56 1.99 8.76
CA ILE A 125 32.25 3.26 8.82
C ILE A 125 32.59 3.71 7.40
N SER A 126 32.39 4.99 7.13
CA SER A 126 32.71 5.56 5.83
C SER A 126 34.21 5.51 5.56
N ASP A 127 34.59 5.59 4.30
CA ASP A 127 35.99 5.48 3.88
C ASP A 127 36.88 6.56 4.54
N ASP A 128 36.30 7.73 4.82
CA ASP A 128 37.01 8.83 5.49
C ASP A 128 37.03 8.69 7.00
N GLY A 129 36.36 7.67 7.55
CA GLY A 129 36.31 7.43 8.99
C GLY A 129 35.39 8.34 9.77
N ARG A 130 34.60 9.17 9.10
CA ARG A 130 33.83 10.20 9.79
C ARG A 130 32.38 9.79 10.12
N ARG A 131 31.76 8.97 9.27
CA ARG A 131 30.37 8.56 9.49
C ARG A 131 30.29 7.10 9.89
N VAL A 132 29.47 6.81 10.89
CA VAL A 132 29.27 5.47 11.42
C VAL A 132 27.78 5.14 11.43
N LYS A 133 27.43 3.96 10.97
CA LYS A 133 26.05 3.47 10.97
C LYS A 133 26.00 2.05 11.47
N LEU A 134 24.94 1.72 12.19
CA LEU A 134 24.65 0.34 12.60
C LEU A 134 24.06 -0.44 11.44
N PHE A 135 24.49 -1.67 11.28
CA PHE A 135 24.08 -2.59 10.22
C PHE A 135 23.52 -3.85 10.87
N ASN A 136 22.53 -4.46 10.23
CA ASN A 136 21.93 -5.73 10.66
C ASN A 136 21.37 -5.69 12.09
N TYR A 137 21.02 -4.49 12.56
CA TYR A 137 20.56 -4.27 13.92
C TYR A 137 19.13 -4.75 14.15
N GLY A 138 18.39 -5.06 13.09
CA GLY A 138 17.01 -5.50 13.19
C GLY A 138 16.81 -7.00 13.28
N LEU A 139 17.89 -7.76 13.22
CA LEU A 139 17.78 -9.23 13.17
C LEU A 139 17.08 -9.80 14.41
N HIS A 140 17.38 -9.27 15.59
CA HIS A 140 16.72 -9.72 16.84
C HIS A 140 15.21 -9.45 16.77
N HIS A 141 14.82 -8.26 16.33
CA HIS A 141 13.40 -7.91 16.25
C HIS A 141 12.67 -8.77 15.22
N MET A 142 13.20 -8.86 14.01
CA MET A 142 12.48 -9.54 12.93
C MET A 142 12.37 -11.04 13.18
N THR A 143 13.31 -11.62 13.92
CA THR A 143 13.28 -13.06 14.23
C THR A 143 12.64 -13.37 15.56
N LYS A 144 12.05 -12.38 16.24
CA LYS A 144 11.46 -12.54 17.59
C LYS A 144 12.47 -13.16 18.55
N GLY A 145 13.64 -12.48 18.67
CA GLY A 145 14.69 -12.93 19.56
C GLY A 145 15.36 -14.24 19.16
N GLY A 146 15.28 -14.58 17.87
CA GLY A 146 15.85 -15.83 17.36
C GLY A 146 14.88 -17.00 17.33
N CYS A 147 13.61 -16.79 17.73
CA CYS A 147 12.62 -17.87 17.78
C CYS A 147 12.32 -18.43 16.38
N TYR A 148 12.42 -17.59 15.35
CA TYR A 148 12.03 -17.98 13.99
C TYR A 148 13.18 -18.50 13.13
N VAL A 149 14.39 -18.56 13.70
CA VAL A 149 15.58 -18.98 12.96
C VAL A 149 16.33 -20.08 13.74
N PRO A 150 17.09 -20.94 13.02
CA PRO A 150 17.80 -22.05 13.66
C PRO A 150 19.20 -21.70 14.20
N PHE A 151 19.49 -20.40 14.37
CA PHE A 151 20.79 -19.96 14.86
C PHE A 151 20.57 -18.90 15.94
N PRO A 152 21.51 -18.73 16.86
CA PRO A 152 21.39 -17.72 17.91
C PRO A 152 21.66 -16.33 17.37
N ILE A 153 21.04 -15.30 17.98
CA ILE A 153 21.26 -13.91 17.60
C ILE A 153 22.36 -13.35 18.52
N GLY A 154 23.40 -12.83 17.87
CA GLY A 154 24.48 -12.17 18.55
C GLY A 154 25.74 -13.01 18.62
N ASN A 155 26.86 -12.32 18.84
CA ASN A 155 28.20 -12.92 19.00
C ASN A 155 28.51 -13.00 20.50
N ILE A 156 28.76 -14.21 20.97
CA ILE A 156 28.95 -14.48 22.38
C ILE A 156 30.05 -13.59 23.01
N ARG A 157 31.09 -13.25 22.23
CA ARG A 157 32.19 -12.43 22.72
C ARG A 157 31.77 -11.03 23.16
N TYR A 158 30.65 -10.55 22.63
CA TYR A 158 30.12 -9.20 22.93
C TYR A 158 28.84 -9.27 23.78
N MET A 159 28.37 -10.47 24.10
CA MET A 159 27.13 -10.61 24.87
C MET A 159 27.32 -10.25 26.33
N ALA A 160 26.39 -9.50 26.88
CA ALA A 160 26.33 -9.19 28.29
C ALA A 160 26.03 -10.45 29.12
N PRO A 161 26.52 -10.51 30.40
CA PRO A 161 26.30 -11.68 31.24
C PRO A 161 24.83 -12.08 31.40
N GLU A 162 23.91 -11.13 31.50
CA GLU A 162 22.49 -11.44 31.66
C GLU A 162 21.92 -12.16 30.43
N ARG A 163 22.41 -11.85 29.24
CA ARG A 163 21.97 -12.54 28.05
C ARG A 163 22.52 -13.96 27.97
N LEU A 164 23.74 -14.14 28.40
CA LEU A 164 24.34 -15.48 28.42
C LEU A 164 23.66 -16.40 29.46
N LEU A 165 23.07 -15.79 30.51
CA LEU A 165 22.28 -16.54 31.50
C LEU A 165 20.84 -16.84 31.01
N GLY A 166 20.48 -16.40 29.82
CA GLY A 166 19.14 -16.61 29.26
C GLY A 166 18.10 -15.66 29.79
N LEU A 167 18.50 -14.60 30.49
CA LEU A 167 17.58 -13.57 30.97
C LEU A 167 17.25 -12.60 29.83
N ASN A 168 16.06 -12.00 29.87
CA ASN A 168 15.68 -11.01 28.88
C ASN A 168 16.56 -9.78 29.00
N GLY A 169 17.34 -9.52 27.97
CA GLY A 169 18.17 -8.34 27.90
C GLY A 169 17.38 -7.10 27.46
N ASN A 170 17.96 -5.93 27.71
CA ASN A 170 17.40 -4.66 27.27
C ASN A 170 18.50 -3.83 26.60
N VAL A 171 18.25 -2.54 26.43
CA VAL A 171 19.21 -1.66 25.77
C VAL A 171 20.56 -1.61 26.52
N LYS A 172 20.58 -1.87 27.82
CA LYS A 172 21.82 -1.87 28.57
C LYS A 172 22.70 -3.07 28.22
N SER A 173 22.15 -4.14 27.69
CA SER A 173 22.94 -5.23 27.09
C SER A 173 23.70 -4.75 25.85
N ASP A 174 23.10 -3.86 25.06
CA ASP A 174 23.78 -3.25 23.92
C ASP A 174 24.89 -2.29 24.39
N VAL A 175 24.70 -1.62 25.51
CA VAL A 175 25.76 -0.77 26.11
C VAL A 175 26.98 -1.61 26.48
N TRP A 176 26.77 -2.80 27.08
CA TRP A 176 27.86 -3.72 27.33
C TRP A 176 28.60 -4.10 26.05
N ALA A 177 27.85 -4.48 25.04
CA ALA A 177 28.42 -4.88 23.73
C ALA A 177 29.23 -3.74 23.10
N LEU A 178 28.72 -2.52 23.19
CA LEU A 178 29.43 -1.34 22.70
C LEU A 178 30.75 -1.14 23.43
N ALA A 179 30.72 -1.26 24.74
CA ALA A 179 31.96 -1.13 25.53
C ALA A 179 33.00 -2.20 25.17
N MET A 180 32.55 -3.45 24.98
CA MET A 180 33.47 -4.52 24.53
C MET A 180 34.07 -4.24 23.17
N LEU A 181 33.27 -3.68 22.26
CA LEU A 181 33.74 -3.27 20.93
C LEU A 181 34.81 -2.17 21.05
N VAL A 182 34.56 -1.18 21.89
CA VAL A 182 35.52 -0.08 22.12
C VAL A 182 36.80 -0.61 22.77
N VAL A 183 36.69 -1.57 23.69
CA VAL A 183 37.86 -2.20 24.32
C VAL A 183 38.77 -2.83 23.25
N GLU A 184 38.19 -3.52 22.26
CA GLU A 184 38.96 -4.09 21.14
C GLU A 184 39.72 -3.00 20.39
N LEU A 185 39.08 -1.83 20.17
CA LEU A 185 39.72 -0.73 19.45
C LEU A 185 40.87 -0.12 20.28
N VAL A 186 40.66 0.11 21.58
CA VAL A 186 41.66 0.73 22.43
C VAL A 186 42.84 -0.22 22.66
N PHE A 187 42.58 -1.48 22.98
CA PHE A 187 43.62 -2.46 23.25
C PHE A 187 44.25 -3.04 22.00
N GLN A 188 43.67 -2.78 20.82
CA GLN A 188 44.15 -3.32 19.51
C GLN A 188 44.23 -4.84 19.55
N ILE A 189 43.14 -5.45 20.05
CA ILE A 189 43.04 -6.92 20.23
C ILE A 189 41.76 -7.42 19.58
N GLN A 190 41.72 -8.76 19.43
CA GLN A 190 40.45 -9.47 19.20
C GLN A 190 40.13 -10.21 20.50
N LEU A 191 38.88 -10.14 20.95
CA LEU A 191 38.50 -10.77 22.21
C LEU A 191 38.52 -12.30 22.06
N TRP A 192 39.40 -12.94 22.81
CA TRP A 192 39.50 -14.39 22.93
C TRP A 192 39.45 -15.11 21.58
N PRO A 193 40.35 -14.80 20.66
CA PRO A 193 40.20 -15.31 19.27
C PRO A 193 40.44 -16.80 19.13
N LYS A 194 41.18 -17.41 20.06
CA LYS A 194 41.54 -18.83 19.99
C LYS A 194 40.75 -19.71 20.95
N LEU A 195 39.84 -19.14 21.75
CA LEU A 195 39.07 -19.91 22.72
C LEU A 195 37.81 -20.48 22.11
N LYS A 196 37.41 -21.65 22.57
CA LYS A 196 36.09 -22.23 22.25
C LYS A 196 35.00 -21.35 22.87
N LEU A 197 33.84 -21.29 22.25
CA LEU A 197 32.74 -20.45 22.73
C LEU A 197 32.32 -20.82 24.15
N SER A 198 32.34 -22.09 24.53
CA SER A 198 31.99 -22.49 25.87
C SER A 198 32.95 -21.88 26.92
N ASN A 199 34.24 -21.77 26.58
CA ASN A 199 35.21 -21.13 27.45
C ASN A 199 35.03 -19.61 27.52
N VAL A 200 34.63 -18.97 26.40
CA VAL A 200 34.33 -17.56 26.39
C VAL A 200 33.15 -17.27 27.33
N ILE A 201 32.10 -18.09 27.24
CA ILE A 201 30.94 -17.96 28.14
C ILE A 201 31.37 -18.04 29.60
N ARG A 202 32.20 -19.02 29.92
CA ARG A 202 32.69 -19.17 31.30
C ARG A 202 33.46 -17.94 31.76
N LYS A 203 34.29 -17.37 30.90
CA LYS A 203 35.07 -16.18 31.24
C LYS A 203 34.16 -14.96 31.50
N ILE A 204 33.16 -14.73 30.66
CA ILE A 204 32.25 -13.60 30.82
C ILE A 204 31.41 -13.78 32.08
N LEU A 205 30.91 -14.96 32.35
CA LEU A 205 30.11 -15.23 33.55
C LEU A 205 30.96 -15.13 34.83
N ALA A 206 32.27 -15.39 34.74
CA ALA A 206 33.17 -15.28 35.88
C ALA A 206 33.47 -13.82 36.23
N PHE A 207 33.17 -12.84 35.38
CA PHE A 207 33.34 -11.42 35.69
C PHE A 207 32.55 -11.01 36.93
N GLY A 208 31.47 -11.70 37.25
CA GLY A 208 30.70 -11.41 38.46
C GLY A 208 31.47 -11.62 39.76
N ARG A 209 32.58 -12.34 39.71
CA ARG A 209 33.43 -12.63 40.89
C ARG A 209 34.62 -11.67 40.98
N SER A 210 34.72 -10.67 40.08
CA SER A 210 35.86 -9.76 40.08
C SER A 210 35.38 -8.33 40.09
N ASN A 211 36.17 -7.42 40.63
CA ASN A 211 35.84 -6.01 40.76
C ASN A 211 36.37 -5.15 39.61
N GLY A 212 36.86 -5.76 38.54
CA GLY A 212 37.42 -4.99 37.44
C GLY A 212 37.38 -5.79 36.14
N VAL A 213 36.27 -5.66 35.41
CA VAL A 213 36.11 -6.37 34.13
C VAL A 213 37.17 -5.89 33.13
N LEU A 214 37.40 -4.58 33.04
CA LEU A 214 38.34 -4.00 32.08
C LEU A 214 39.78 -4.45 32.39
N GLU A 215 40.19 -4.44 33.67
CA GLU A 215 41.51 -4.88 34.09
C GLU A 215 41.71 -6.37 33.80
N LYS A 216 40.68 -7.20 34.04
CA LYS A 216 40.76 -8.62 33.80
C LYS A 216 40.96 -8.93 32.30
N ILE A 217 40.22 -8.21 31.44
CA ILE A 217 40.38 -8.36 29.99
C ILE A 217 41.82 -7.97 29.58
N ALA A 218 42.33 -6.85 30.11
CA ALA A 218 43.67 -6.36 29.79
C ALA A 218 44.75 -7.39 30.21
N ARG A 219 44.60 -8.01 31.35
CA ARG A 219 45.57 -9.00 31.84
C ARG A 219 45.48 -10.30 31.03
N GLU A 220 44.28 -10.75 30.71
CA GLU A 220 44.09 -11.98 29.93
C GLU A 220 44.65 -11.88 28.52
N HIS A 221 44.60 -10.67 27.92
CA HIS A 221 45.12 -10.44 26.59
C HIS A 221 46.53 -9.89 26.56
N GLN A 222 47.19 -9.88 27.71
CA GLN A 222 48.59 -9.44 27.85
C GLN A 222 48.81 -8.02 27.36
N CYS A 223 47.85 -7.12 27.65
CA CYS A 223 47.92 -5.74 27.20
C CYS A 223 47.62 -4.78 28.36
N TYR A 224 48.08 -5.13 29.57
CA TYR A 224 47.84 -4.30 30.74
C TYR A 224 48.47 -2.92 30.60
N GLU A 225 49.57 -2.81 29.85
CA GLU A 225 50.24 -1.51 29.62
C GLU A 225 49.28 -0.54 28.90
N ARG A 226 48.47 -1.05 28.00
CA ARG A 226 47.52 -0.22 27.24
C ARG A 226 46.40 0.30 28.15
N LEU A 227 46.04 -0.49 29.18
CA LEU A 227 45.09 -0.03 30.19
C LEU A 227 45.65 1.11 31.02
N THR A 228 46.91 1.02 31.43
CA THR A 228 47.54 2.06 32.25
C THR A 228 47.76 3.36 31.47
N THR A 229 47.96 3.26 30.15
CA THR A 229 48.19 4.44 29.32
C THR A 229 46.90 4.98 28.71
N MET A 230 45.77 4.29 28.96
CA MET A 230 44.49 4.74 28.45
C MET A 230 44.05 6.06 29.06
N ASP A 231 43.34 6.89 28.26
CA ASP A 231 42.76 8.13 28.77
C ASP A 231 41.90 7.83 30.03
N ARG A 232 42.08 8.59 31.09
CA ARG A 232 41.42 8.35 32.36
C ARG A 232 39.90 8.44 32.24
N ASN A 233 39.39 9.44 31.52
CA ASN A 233 37.95 9.62 31.37
C ASN A 233 37.32 8.49 30.54
N LEU A 234 38.02 8.05 29.49
CA LEU A 234 37.57 6.91 28.70
C LEU A 234 37.56 5.62 29.54
N ARG A 235 38.60 5.42 30.36
CA ARG A 235 38.67 4.26 31.25
C ARG A 235 37.49 4.22 32.23
N GLN A 236 37.17 5.37 32.85
CA GLN A 236 36.05 5.45 33.79
C GLN A 236 34.73 5.16 33.08
N LEU A 237 34.54 5.69 31.85
CA LEU A 237 33.34 5.45 31.09
C LEU A 237 33.18 3.98 30.72
N LEU A 238 34.24 3.34 30.23
CA LEU A 238 34.22 1.92 29.91
C LEU A 238 33.91 1.07 31.11
N GLU A 239 34.52 1.42 32.29
CA GLU A 239 34.25 0.69 33.53
C GLU A 239 32.77 0.81 33.94
N SER A 240 32.15 1.96 33.72
CA SER A 240 30.73 2.14 34.04
C SER A 240 29.84 1.32 33.09
N CYS A 241 30.26 1.16 31.85
CA CYS A 241 29.50 0.36 30.87
C CYS A 241 29.67 -1.15 31.08
N LEU A 242 30.82 -1.56 31.65
CA LEU A 242 31.14 -2.97 31.85
C LEU A 242 30.79 -3.44 33.26
N GLN A 243 29.73 -2.90 33.84
CA GLN A 243 29.18 -3.40 35.11
C GLN A 243 28.40 -4.68 34.85
N VAL A 244 28.64 -5.69 35.70
CA VAL A 244 27.97 -6.99 35.52
C VAL A 244 26.47 -6.87 35.74
N LEU A 245 26.04 -6.02 36.69
CA LEU A 245 24.62 -5.79 36.91
C LEU A 245 24.09 -4.71 35.92
N PRO A 246 23.06 -5.04 35.10
CA PRO A 246 22.57 -4.06 34.15
C PRO A 246 22.11 -2.74 34.77
N LYS A 247 21.56 -2.78 35.97
CA LYS A 247 21.09 -1.58 36.66
C LYS A 247 22.17 -0.54 36.84
N ARG A 248 23.44 -0.96 36.96
CA ARG A 248 24.56 -0.05 37.21
C ARG A 248 25.12 0.55 35.92
N ARG A 249 24.74 0.06 34.77
CA ARG A 249 25.17 0.59 33.47
C ARG A 249 24.39 1.84 33.10
N PRO A 250 25.01 2.79 32.39
CA PRO A 250 24.27 3.93 31.89
C PRO A 250 23.38 3.56 30.74
N LEU A 251 22.32 4.34 30.56
CA LEU A 251 21.50 4.26 29.33
C LEU A 251 22.26 4.90 28.19
N PRO A 252 21.95 4.57 26.91
CA PRO A 252 22.62 5.22 25.80
C PRO A 252 22.46 6.75 25.80
N GLN A 253 21.30 7.25 26.22
CA GLN A 253 21.07 8.68 26.32
C GLN A 253 22.02 9.33 27.36
N GLN A 254 22.32 8.61 28.44
CA GLN A 254 23.26 9.10 29.45
C GLN A 254 24.70 9.10 28.93
N LEU A 255 25.04 8.10 28.09
CA LEU A 255 26.36 8.05 27.46
C LEU A 255 26.57 9.28 26.57
N LEU A 256 25.55 9.67 25.81
CA LEU A 256 25.66 10.80 24.88
C LEU A 256 25.91 12.13 25.61
N MET A 257 25.53 12.20 26.88
CA MET A 257 25.68 13.42 27.68
C MET A 257 27.03 13.52 28.40
N GLN A 258 27.89 12.52 28.26
CA GLN A 258 29.17 12.51 28.94
C GLN A 258 30.10 13.62 28.44
N PRO A 259 30.85 14.29 29.33
CA PRO A 259 31.71 15.39 28.89
C PRO A 259 32.79 15.01 27.89
N ILE A 260 33.24 13.75 27.90
CA ILE A 260 34.27 13.28 26.98
C ILE A 260 33.81 13.36 25.51
N PHE A 261 32.50 13.39 25.25
CA PHE A 261 31.94 13.45 23.91
C PHE A 261 31.56 14.84 23.43
N GLU A 262 31.81 15.90 24.25
CA GLU A 262 31.38 17.25 23.91
C GLU A 262 32.00 17.75 22.61
N SER A 263 33.30 17.50 22.39
CA SER A 263 33.94 17.96 21.13
C SER A 263 33.45 17.15 19.93
N VAL A 264 33.20 15.85 20.09
CA VAL A 264 32.66 15.02 19.02
C VAL A 264 31.26 15.48 18.64
N ALA A 265 30.42 15.73 19.65
CA ALA A 265 29.04 16.20 19.41
C ALA A 265 29.03 17.55 18.66
N ALA A 266 29.93 18.46 19.07
CA ALA A 266 30.03 19.77 18.43
C ALA A 266 30.48 19.66 16.97
N GLU A 267 31.45 18.78 16.69
CA GLU A 267 31.92 18.55 15.33
C GLU A 267 30.81 18.00 14.44
N LEU A 268 30.03 17.04 14.96
CA LEU A 268 28.92 16.43 14.20
C LEU A 268 27.82 17.47 13.93
N MET A 269 27.54 18.34 14.90
CA MET A 269 26.56 19.42 14.68
C MET A 269 27.01 20.39 13.61
N LYS A 270 28.29 20.76 13.57
CA LYS A 270 28.86 21.62 12.55
C LYS A 270 28.73 20.99 11.17
N GLU A 271 29.03 19.69 11.07
CA GLU A 271 28.93 18.97 9.80
C GLU A 271 27.49 18.91 9.29
N ARG A 272 26.51 18.72 10.20
CA ARG A 272 25.09 18.76 9.84
C ARG A 272 24.68 20.13 9.32
N ASP A 273 25.10 21.19 10.01
CA ASP A 273 24.76 22.57 9.62
C ASP A 273 25.33 22.91 8.24
N GLN A 274 26.55 22.44 7.95
CA GLN A 274 27.18 22.66 6.64
C GLN A 274 26.42 21.92 5.53
N GLN A 275 25.89 20.74 5.81
CA GLN A 275 25.12 19.97 4.82
C GLN A 275 23.75 20.58 4.57
N GLN A 276 23.16 21.24 5.57
CA GLN A 276 21.82 21.84 5.46
C GLN A 276 21.80 23.24 4.85
N LYS A 277 22.95 23.92 4.79
CA LYS A 277 23.02 25.24 4.16
C LYS A 277 22.78 25.11 2.66
N PRO A 278 21.84 25.90 2.09
CA PRO A 278 21.67 25.90 0.64
C PRO A 278 22.97 26.38 0.01
N GLN A 279 23.55 25.52 -0.79
CA GLN A 279 24.76 25.89 -1.52
C GLN A 279 24.38 26.96 -2.54
N GLN A 280 24.99 28.11 -2.44
CA GLN A 280 24.88 29.13 -3.49
C GLN A 280 25.38 28.47 -4.80
N PRO A 281 24.68 28.69 -5.90
CA PRO A 281 25.11 28.08 -7.15
C PRO A 281 26.48 28.67 -7.55
N GLN A 282 27.51 27.87 -7.29
CA GLN A 282 28.82 28.18 -7.88
C GLN A 282 28.81 27.59 -9.28
N GLU A 283 29.15 28.42 -10.24
CA GLU A 283 29.05 28.15 -11.67
C GLU A 283 29.85 26.91 -12.11
N ASN A 284 30.68 26.33 -11.24
CA ASN A 284 31.57 25.22 -11.58
C ASN A 284 31.38 23.94 -10.76
N GLN A 285 30.25 23.76 -10.07
CA GLN A 285 29.98 22.50 -9.38
C GLN A 285 29.24 21.54 -10.31
N GLU A 286 29.83 20.36 -10.52
CA GLU A 286 29.15 19.29 -11.20
C GLU A 286 27.81 19.02 -10.50
N HIS A 287 26.72 19.10 -11.26
CA HIS A 287 25.40 18.77 -10.74
C HIS A 287 25.42 17.36 -10.17
N VAL A 288 25.13 17.22 -8.88
CA VAL A 288 24.89 15.91 -8.27
C VAL A 288 23.70 15.31 -9.01
N PRO A 289 23.85 14.11 -9.59
CA PRO A 289 22.72 13.52 -10.29
C PRO A 289 21.48 13.49 -9.41
N LEU A 290 20.35 13.82 -10.00
CA LEU A 290 19.10 13.93 -9.27
C LEU A 290 18.74 12.62 -8.54
N LEU A 291 19.08 11.48 -9.15
CA LEU A 291 18.82 10.18 -8.54
C LEU A 291 19.54 10.02 -7.19
N LEU A 292 20.74 10.59 -7.05
CA LEU A 292 21.48 10.48 -5.79
C LEU A 292 20.84 11.26 -4.66
N ARG A 293 19.93 12.20 -4.97
CA ARG A 293 19.17 12.96 -3.98
C ARG A 293 17.88 12.24 -3.57
N CYS A 294 17.49 11.20 -4.31
CA CYS A 294 16.27 10.47 -4.03
C CYS A 294 16.44 9.59 -2.78
N PRO A 295 15.36 9.34 -2.04
CA PRO A 295 15.42 8.35 -0.96
C PRO A 295 15.84 6.98 -1.47
N LEU A 296 16.54 6.22 -0.63
CA LEU A 296 17.02 4.89 -1.01
C LEU A 296 15.88 3.96 -1.42
N SER A 297 14.71 4.10 -0.80
CA SER A 297 13.54 3.29 -1.18
C SER A 297 13.14 3.53 -2.63
N GLN A 298 13.23 4.77 -3.10
CA GLN A 298 12.95 5.08 -4.50
C GLN A 298 14.03 4.53 -5.43
N ILE A 299 15.29 4.64 -5.04
CA ILE A 299 16.41 4.09 -5.82
C ILE A 299 16.26 2.57 -5.96
N TYR A 300 15.92 1.89 -4.88
CA TYR A 300 15.71 0.44 -4.90
C TYR A 300 14.55 0.06 -5.83
N HIS A 301 13.44 0.79 -5.73
CA HIS A 301 12.29 0.55 -6.60
C HIS A 301 12.66 0.71 -8.09
N LEU A 302 13.37 1.80 -8.41
CA LEU A 302 13.79 2.05 -9.79
C LEU A 302 14.81 1.00 -10.28
N TRP A 303 15.69 0.56 -9.39
CA TRP A 303 16.64 -0.49 -9.72
C TRP A 303 15.90 -1.79 -10.08
N GLN A 304 14.86 -2.14 -9.32
CA GLN A 304 14.04 -3.32 -9.64
C GLN A 304 13.34 -3.16 -10.99
N LEU A 305 12.81 -1.97 -11.28
CA LEU A 305 12.16 -1.71 -12.58
C LEU A 305 13.16 -1.82 -13.74
N ALA A 306 14.42 -1.47 -13.50
CA ALA A 306 15.48 -1.57 -14.50
C ALA A 306 15.96 -3.00 -14.74
N GLY A 307 15.31 -3.98 -14.10
CA GLY A 307 15.70 -5.37 -14.23
C GLY A 307 16.55 -5.89 -13.09
N GLY A 308 16.77 -5.08 -12.06
CA GLY A 308 17.51 -5.51 -10.88
C GLY A 308 16.76 -6.60 -10.13
N ASP A 309 17.46 -7.67 -9.79
CA ASP A 309 16.88 -8.84 -9.16
C ASP A 309 17.83 -9.31 -8.07
N VAL A 310 17.37 -9.14 -6.81
CA VAL A 310 18.18 -9.51 -5.65
C VAL A 310 18.52 -10.99 -5.66
N GLN A 311 17.57 -11.85 -6.00
CA GLN A 311 17.83 -13.30 -6.04
C GLN A 311 18.85 -13.65 -7.11
N ALA A 312 18.79 -12.98 -8.27
CA ALA A 312 19.76 -13.21 -9.35
C ALA A 312 21.17 -12.80 -8.92
N GLU A 313 21.30 -11.68 -8.20
CA GLU A 313 22.59 -11.24 -7.68
C GLU A 313 23.16 -12.24 -6.67
N LEU A 314 22.28 -12.76 -5.80
CA LEU A 314 22.71 -13.78 -4.82
C LEU A 314 23.10 -15.08 -5.50
N LYS A 315 22.42 -15.46 -6.59
CA LYS A 315 22.81 -16.64 -7.38
C LYS A 315 24.19 -16.48 -8.00
N LYS A 316 24.49 -15.28 -8.51
CA LYS A 316 25.82 -15.01 -9.07
C LYS A 316 26.92 -15.18 -8.03
N GLU A 317 26.65 -14.86 -6.77
CA GLU A 317 27.59 -15.00 -5.66
C GLU A 317 27.60 -16.41 -5.08
N GLY A 318 26.78 -17.34 -5.61
CA GLY A 318 26.72 -18.70 -5.12
C GLY A 318 26.00 -18.89 -3.80
N LEU A 319 25.23 -17.88 -3.40
CA LEU A 319 24.51 -17.92 -2.11
C LEU A 319 23.14 -18.59 -2.23
N ILE A 320 22.55 -18.58 -3.41
CA ILE A 320 21.29 -19.27 -3.68
C ILE A 320 21.56 -20.36 -4.70
N ARG A 321 21.24 -21.60 -4.34
CA ARG A 321 21.41 -22.75 -5.22
C ARG A 321 20.06 -23.13 -5.83
N SER A 322 20.13 -23.74 -7.01
CA SER A 322 18.94 -24.25 -7.69
C SER A 322 18.39 -25.50 -7.01
N GLU A 323 19.25 -26.25 -6.33
CA GLU A 323 18.83 -27.47 -5.64
C GLU A 323 18.25 -27.15 -4.26
N ALA A 324 17.27 -27.94 -3.84
CA ALA A 324 16.66 -27.78 -2.53
C ALA A 324 17.72 -28.02 -1.44
N PRO A 325 17.76 -27.19 -0.39
CA PRO A 325 18.67 -27.47 0.73
C PRO A 325 18.23 -28.70 1.50
N ILE A 326 19.20 -29.36 2.11
CA ILE A 326 18.92 -30.55 2.93
C ILE A 326 18.45 -30.12 4.33
N LEU A 327 17.61 -29.11 4.39
CA LEU A 327 17.07 -28.58 5.65
C LEU A 327 15.78 -29.26 6.07
N GLY A 328 15.15 -29.98 5.14
CA GLY A 328 13.95 -30.73 5.44
C GLY A 328 14.18 -32.06 6.13
N LEU A 329 15.44 -32.53 6.18
CA LEU A 329 15.75 -33.76 6.89
C LEU A 329 15.81 -33.50 8.38
N PRO A 330 15.31 -34.42 9.21
CA PRO A 330 15.44 -34.25 10.65
C PRO A 330 16.90 -34.13 11.07
N GLN A 331 17.16 -33.16 11.92
CA GLN A 331 18.52 -33.01 12.46
C GLN A 331 18.73 -34.09 13.53
N ILE A 332 19.71 -34.93 13.32
CA ILE A 332 20.08 -35.93 14.29
C ILE A 332 21.12 -35.29 15.20
N VAL A 333 20.75 -35.07 16.44
CA VAL A 333 21.66 -34.51 17.44
C VAL A 333 22.23 -35.63 18.26
N ARG A 334 23.54 -35.74 18.20
CA ARG A 334 24.26 -36.76 19.02
C ARG A 334 24.21 -36.36 20.49
N LEU A 335 24.35 -37.35 21.36
CA LEU A 335 24.38 -37.09 22.78
C LEU A 335 25.52 -36.16 23.19
N SER A 336 26.54 -36.06 22.36
CA SER A 336 27.64 -35.12 22.55
C SER A 336 27.26 -33.67 22.23
N GLY A 337 26.06 -33.45 21.73
CA GLY A 337 25.61 -32.11 21.33
C GLY A 337 25.95 -31.70 19.90
N ALA A 338 26.65 -32.55 19.16
CA ALA A 338 27.04 -32.25 17.81
C ALA A 338 25.88 -32.60 16.84
N SER A 339 25.49 -31.61 16.05
CA SER A 339 24.47 -31.81 15.01
C SER A 339 25.04 -32.63 13.86
N VAL A 340 24.34 -33.67 13.46
CA VAL A 340 24.74 -34.50 12.32
C VAL A 340 23.86 -34.13 11.14
N CYS A 341 24.09 -32.95 10.60
CA CYS A 341 23.44 -32.52 9.35
C CYS A 341 24.55 -32.47 8.29
N PRO A 342 24.62 -33.46 7.40
CA PRO A 342 25.77 -33.53 6.48
C PRO A 342 25.94 -32.28 5.65
N GLY A 343 27.11 -31.73 5.66
CA GLY A 343 27.52 -30.66 4.75
C GLY A 343 27.18 -29.26 5.14
N ARG A 344 26.55 -29.03 6.32
CA ARG A 344 26.27 -27.63 6.71
C ARG A 344 26.50 -27.39 8.18
N SER A 345 27.36 -26.45 8.47
CA SER A 345 27.54 -25.92 9.83
C SER A 345 26.43 -24.90 10.12
N GLN A 346 26.24 -24.57 11.39
CA GLN A 346 25.29 -23.55 11.79
C GLN A 346 25.59 -22.21 11.12
N ALA A 347 26.87 -21.90 10.91
CA ALA A 347 27.28 -20.67 10.23
C ALA A 347 26.81 -20.60 8.77
N GLN A 348 26.57 -21.75 8.15
CA GLN A 348 26.11 -21.79 6.77
C GLN A 348 24.60 -21.58 6.65
N LEU A 349 23.87 -21.63 7.77
CA LEU A 349 22.44 -21.34 7.76
C LEU A 349 22.16 -19.84 7.74
N MET A 350 23.13 -19.04 8.16
CA MET A 350 23.08 -17.60 8.04
C MET A 350 24.28 -17.16 7.21
N ASP A 351 24.01 -16.64 6.02
CA ASP A 351 25.06 -16.10 5.17
C ASP A 351 25.13 -14.60 5.44
N ASP A 352 26.25 -14.17 6.01
CA ASP A 352 26.46 -12.78 6.38
C ASP A 352 27.34 -12.04 5.40
N ARG A 353 27.61 -12.61 4.25
CA ARG A 353 28.34 -11.89 3.20
C ARG A 353 27.50 -10.76 2.65
N VAL A 354 28.11 -9.60 2.52
CA VAL A 354 27.46 -8.46 1.93
C VAL A 354 27.60 -8.56 0.40
N VAL A 355 26.47 -8.55 -0.28
CA VAL A 355 26.43 -8.58 -1.75
C VAL A 355 26.01 -7.21 -2.23
N PRO A 356 26.92 -6.39 -2.79
CA PRO A 356 26.51 -5.09 -3.31
C PRO A 356 25.62 -5.25 -4.53
N LEU A 357 24.51 -4.55 -4.54
CA LEU A 357 23.58 -4.53 -5.67
C LEU A 357 24.06 -3.44 -6.64
N ARG A 358 24.23 -3.79 -7.90
CA ARG A 358 24.88 -2.91 -8.88
C ARG A 358 23.90 -1.85 -9.39
N LEU A 359 24.15 -0.60 -9.05
CA LEU A 359 23.30 0.53 -9.44
C LEU A 359 23.90 1.35 -10.60
N LYS A 360 25.07 1.00 -11.08
CA LYS A 360 25.80 1.82 -12.05
C LYS A 360 25.00 2.11 -13.34
N ALA A 361 24.38 1.07 -13.90
CA ALA A 361 23.60 1.23 -15.12
C ALA A 361 22.38 2.15 -14.88
N LEU A 362 21.75 2.01 -13.72
CA LEU A 362 20.63 2.87 -13.34
C LEU A 362 21.06 4.33 -13.22
N LEU A 363 22.20 4.57 -12.54
CA LEU A 363 22.70 5.92 -12.34
C LEU A 363 23.06 6.57 -13.69
N GLN A 364 23.66 5.81 -14.61
CA GLN A 364 23.99 6.31 -15.93
C GLN A 364 22.75 6.67 -16.75
N ARG A 365 21.75 5.78 -16.73
CA ARG A 365 20.54 5.99 -17.52
C ARG A 365 19.74 7.20 -17.03
N LEU A 366 19.54 7.31 -15.72
CA LEU A 366 18.70 8.37 -15.18
C LEU A 366 19.42 9.72 -15.04
N SER A 367 20.76 9.74 -15.04
CA SER A 367 21.49 10.99 -14.98
C SER A 367 21.31 11.85 -16.24
N LEU A 368 20.91 11.23 -17.35
CA LEU A 368 20.68 11.94 -18.61
C LEU A 368 19.32 12.62 -18.68
N LEU A 369 18.40 12.32 -17.75
CA LEU A 369 17.08 12.91 -17.77
C LEU A 369 17.10 14.36 -17.27
N PRO A 370 16.43 15.28 -17.96
CA PRO A 370 16.38 16.68 -17.51
C PRO A 370 15.75 16.82 -16.13
N ALA A 371 16.31 17.71 -15.33
CA ALA A 371 15.85 17.93 -13.96
C ALA A 371 14.47 18.58 -13.90
N ASP A 372 14.07 19.31 -14.94
CA ASP A 372 12.84 20.11 -14.95
C ASP A 372 11.67 19.43 -15.65
N VAL A 373 11.81 18.19 -16.06
CA VAL A 373 10.68 17.41 -16.60
C VAL A 373 9.68 17.18 -15.47
N TYR A 374 8.41 17.44 -15.72
CA TYR A 374 7.33 17.26 -14.73
C TYR A 374 7.47 18.14 -13.48
N PHE A 375 7.41 19.45 -13.67
CA PHE A 375 7.15 20.38 -12.57
C PHE A 375 5.64 20.61 -12.50
N PRO A 376 4.99 20.17 -11.43
CA PRO A 376 3.53 20.18 -11.41
C PRO A 376 2.90 21.57 -11.36
N LEU A 377 3.60 22.55 -10.79
CA LEU A 377 3.03 23.89 -10.59
C LEU A 377 3.39 24.85 -11.72
N LEU A 378 4.24 24.44 -12.63
CA LEU A 378 4.69 25.30 -13.72
C LEU A 378 4.63 24.50 -15.03
N HIS A 379 4.02 25.07 -16.04
CA HIS A 379 4.06 24.50 -17.38
C HIS A 379 5.48 24.60 -17.91
N SER A 380 6.05 23.45 -18.25
CA SER A 380 7.38 23.43 -18.86
C SER A 380 7.24 23.47 -20.38
N PRO A 381 7.72 24.51 -21.05
CA PRO A 381 7.69 24.57 -22.50
C PRO A 381 8.61 23.56 -23.16
N ARG A 382 9.50 22.92 -22.37
CA ARG A 382 10.48 21.95 -22.89
C ARG A 382 9.93 20.54 -22.99
N PHE A 383 8.76 20.26 -22.39
CA PHE A 383 8.16 18.92 -22.44
C PHE A 383 6.97 18.94 -23.40
N PRO A 384 7.14 18.39 -24.61
CA PRO A 384 6.05 18.40 -25.58
C PRO A 384 4.84 17.60 -25.10
N ALA A 385 3.66 18.18 -25.21
CA ALA A 385 2.42 17.53 -24.79
C ALA A 385 2.17 16.22 -25.54
N HIS A 386 2.58 16.15 -26.81
CA HIS A 386 2.38 14.94 -27.61
C HIS A 386 3.21 13.76 -27.10
N PHE A 387 4.39 14.03 -26.57
CA PHE A 387 5.26 12.98 -26.01
C PHE A 387 4.62 12.35 -24.79
N ALA A 388 4.03 13.19 -23.91
CA ALA A 388 3.30 12.69 -22.75
C ALA A 388 2.11 11.84 -23.15
N ARG A 389 1.36 12.27 -24.19
CA ARG A 389 0.22 11.53 -24.71
C ARG A 389 0.63 10.16 -25.26
N GLU A 390 1.76 10.11 -25.96
CA GLU A 390 2.27 8.84 -26.51
C GLU A 390 2.59 7.85 -25.39
N LEU A 391 3.24 8.31 -24.33
CA LEU A 391 3.57 7.46 -23.18
C LEU A 391 2.29 7.02 -22.47
N GLN A 392 1.34 7.93 -22.28
CA GLN A 392 0.09 7.63 -21.56
C GLN A 392 -0.83 6.71 -22.36
N ALA A 393 -0.63 6.60 -23.68
CA ALA A 393 -1.39 5.69 -24.53
C ALA A 393 -0.93 4.24 -24.40
N LEU A 394 0.25 3.99 -23.82
CA LEU A 394 0.74 2.63 -23.61
C LEU A 394 -0.07 1.94 -22.51
N PRO A 395 -0.16 0.59 -22.55
CA PRO A 395 -0.84 -0.13 -21.48
C PRO A 395 -0.26 0.20 -20.11
N LEU A 396 -1.12 0.19 -19.08
CA LEU A 396 -0.74 0.55 -17.71
C LEU A 396 0.41 -0.33 -17.21
N VAL A 397 0.39 -1.61 -17.52
CA VAL A 397 1.42 -2.54 -17.06
C VAL A 397 2.80 -2.17 -17.63
N ILE A 398 2.84 -1.62 -18.84
CA ILE A 398 4.10 -1.16 -19.44
C ILE A 398 4.55 0.13 -18.75
N ARG A 399 3.62 1.07 -18.52
CA ARG A 399 3.94 2.32 -17.85
C ARG A 399 4.46 2.10 -16.43
N GLU A 400 3.91 1.13 -15.71
CA GLU A 400 4.35 0.82 -14.34
C GLU A 400 5.75 0.22 -14.30
N LYS A 401 6.20 -0.38 -15.39
CA LYS A 401 7.54 -0.99 -15.47
C LYS A 401 8.56 -0.12 -16.19
N ASP A 402 8.14 0.99 -16.76
CA ASP A 402 9.06 1.90 -17.45
C ASP A 402 9.79 2.76 -16.42
N ILE A 403 11.10 2.58 -16.36
CA ILE A 403 11.92 3.20 -15.32
C ILE A 403 11.93 4.73 -15.44
N GLU A 404 12.07 5.26 -16.65
CA GLU A 404 12.11 6.71 -16.85
C GLU A 404 10.75 7.35 -16.55
N TYR A 405 9.67 6.72 -17.01
CA TYR A 405 8.33 7.18 -16.73
C TYR A 405 8.06 7.19 -15.22
N GLN A 406 8.38 6.09 -14.54
CA GLN A 406 8.13 6.00 -13.09
C GLN A 406 9.02 6.97 -12.30
N PHE A 407 10.26 7.18 -12.73
CA PHE A 407 11.11 8.18 -12.07
C PHE A 407 10.44 9.54 -12.08
N GLN A 408 9.89 9.95 -13.23
CA GLN A 408 9.23 11.25 -13.35
C GLN A 408 7.89 11.27 -12.59
N ARG A 409 7.11 10.20 -12.66
CA ARG A 409 5.82 10.13 -11.95
C ARG A 409 6.01 10.19 -10.43
N VAL A 410 7.00 9.48 -9.90
CA VAL A 410 7.28 9.51 -8.46
C VAL A 410 7.70 10.92 -8.03
N ARG A 411 8.55 11.57 -8.82
CA ARG A 411 8.96 12.94 -8.52
C ARG A 411 7.77 13.90 -8.53
N LEU A 412 6.93 13.80 -9.55
CA LEU A 412 5.73 14.63 -9.68
C LEU A 412 4.82 14.48 -8.47
N PHE A 413 4.47 13.22 -8.14
CA PHE A 413 3.54 12.98 -7.03
C PHE A 413 4.16 13.31 -5.68
N THR A 414 5.47 13.16 -5.51
CA THR A 414 6.14 13.60 -4.28
C THR A 414 5.92 15.10 -4.08
N ARG A 415 6.08 15.89 -5.14
CA ARG A 415 5.84 17.33 -5.08
C ARG A 415 4.38 17.67 -4.79
N LEU A 416 3.46 16.96 -5.47
CA LEU A 416 2.03 17.20 -5.26
C LEU A 416 1.60 16.88 -3.83
N LEU A 417 2.13 15.79 -3.26
CA LEU A 417 1.81 15.41 -1.89
C LEU A 417 2.40 16.40 -0.88
N GLN A 418 3.60 16.93 -1.15
CA GLN A 418 4.21 17.92 -0.28
C GLN A 418 3.41 19.23 -0.26
N GLY A 419 2.79 19.57 -1.37
CA GLY A 419 1.98 20.79 -1.48
C GLY A 419 0.52 20.62 -1.10
N TYR A 420 0.08 19.45 -0.77
CA TYR A 420 -1.31 19.17 -0.41
C TYR A 420 -1.66 19.93 0.88
N PRO A 421 -2.84 20.59 0.99
CA PRO A 421 -4.02 20.50 0.11
C PRO A 421 -4.06 21.49 -1.05
N HIS A 422 -3.07 22.37 -1.20
CA HIS A 422 -3.10 23.40 -2.25
C HIS A 422 -2.99 22.80 -3.65
N THR A 423 -2.43 21.60 -3.76
CA THR A 423 -2.25 20.88 -5.02
C THR A 423 -3.36 19.84 -5.26
N ALA A 424 -4.44 19.86 -4.50
CA ALA A 424 -5.46 18.80 -4.54
C ALA A 424 -6.03 18.60 -5.95
N GLU A 425 -6.34 19.69 -6.66
CA GLU A 425 -6.91 19.60 -7.99
C GLU A 425 -5.93 19.00 -9.00
N GLN A 426 -4.67 19.42 -8.95
CA GLN A 426 -3.64 18.85 -9.81
C GLN A 426 -3.38 17.37 -9.46
N LEU A 427 -3.41 17.04 -8.18
CA LEU A 427 -3.26 15.65 -7.73
C LEU A 427 -4.34 14.77 -8.34
N ARG A 428 -5.60 15.23 -8.32
CA ARG A 428 -6.71 14.48 -8.90
C ARG A 428 -6.54 14.31 -10.41
N ARG A 429 -6.14 15.37 -11.11
CA ARG A 429 -5.93 15.30 -12.56
C ARG A 429 -4.83 14.31 -12.93
N GLU A 430 -3.72 14.33 -12.19
CA GLU A 430 -2.62 13.41 -12.46
C GLU A 430 -2.97 11.97 -12.06
N ALA A 431 -3.69 11.79 -10.96
CA ALA A 431 -4.14 10.45 -10.55
C ALA A 431 -5.11 9.84 -11.57
N ALA A 432 -5.85 10.67 -12.29
CA ALA A 432 -6.73 10.21 -13.36
C ALA A 432 -5.94 9.58 -14.52
N VAL A 433 -4.70 10.01 -14.73
CA VAL A 433 -3.81 9.40 -15.72
C VAL A 433 -3.32 8.05 -15.22
N ASP A 434 -2.61 8.04 -14.12
CA ASP A 434 -2.21 6.82 -13.40
C ASP A 434 -1.63 7.22 -12.05
N VAL A 435 -1.52 6.22 -11.17
CA VAL A 435 -0.97 6.39 -9.83
C VAL A 435 0.32 5.58 -9.74
N PRO A 436 1.46 6.20 -9.41
CA PRO A 436 2.69 5.43 -9.26
C PRO A 436 2.56 4.47 -8.07
N PRO A 437 2.84 3.17 -8.28
CA PRO A 437 2.62 2.18 -7.22
C PRO A 437 3.37 2.48 -5.91
N LEU A 438 4.56 3.06 -6.02
CA LEU A 438 5.38 3.36 -4.83
C LEU A 438 4.70 4.32 -3.87
N LEU A 439 3.86 5.24 -4.38
CA LEU A 439 3.23 6.29 -3.56
C LEU A 439 1.71 6.10 -3.42
N ARG A 440 1.19 4.92 -3.76
CA ARG A 440 -0.26 4.71 -3.79
C ARG A 440 -0.95 5.00 -2.45
N GLY A 441 -0.37 4.55 -1.34
CA GLY A 441 -0.96 4.77 -0.02
C GLY A 441 -1.18 6.25 0.29
N PRO A 442 -0.12 7.08 0.26
CA PRO A 442 -0.29 8.52 0.48
C PRO A 442 -1.21 9.20 -0.54
N ILE A 443 -1.19 8.77 -1.80
CA ILE A 443 -2.05 9.34 -2.83
C ILE A 443 -3.53 9.05 -2.51
N TRP A 444 -3.86 7.81 -2.15
CA TRP A 444 -5.23 7.47 -1.76
C TRP A 444 -5.69 8.30 -0.57
N ALA A 445 -4.82 8.46 0.44
CA ALA A 445 -5.15 9.27 1.61
C ALA A 445 -5.48 10.70 1.21
N ALA A 446 -4.69 11.27 0.30
CA ALA A 446 -4.93 12.63 -0.19
C ALA A 446 -6.24 12.71 -0.98
N LEU A 447 -6.52 11.71 -1.84
CA LEU A 447 -7.77 11.68 -2.61
C LEU A 447 -9.00 11.55 -1.69
N LEU A 448 -8.85 10.91 -0.55
CA LEU A 448 -9.93 10.78 0.45
C LEU A 448 -9.95 11.93 1.45
N ASP A 449 -9.04 12.88 1.29
CA ASP A 449 -8.92 14.05 2.18
C ASP A 449 -8.69 13.64 3.64
N VAL A 450 -7.78 12.68 3.83
CA VAL A 450 -7.43 12.17 5.16
C VAL A 450 -6.34 13.04 5.77
N VAL A 451 -6.59 13.50 7.01
CA VAL A 451 -5.62 14.25 7.79
C VAL A 451 -5.43 13.51 9.12
N PRO A 452 -4.21 13.02 9.40
CA PRO A 452 -3.97 12.35 10.69
C PRO A 452 -4.26 13.28 11.87
N ASN A 453 -5.02 12.78 12.86
CA ASN A 453 -5.45 13.59 14.00
C ASN A 453 -5.31 12.86 15.35
N GLY A 454 -4.74 11.66 15.36
CA GLY A 454 -4.53 10.89 16.58
C GLY A 454 -5.77 10.20 17.12
N SER A 455 -6.93 10.36 16.48
CA SER A 455 -8.18 9.79 16.98
C SER A 455 -8.16 8.26 17.02
N TYR A 456 -7.47 7.62 16.09
CA TYR A 456 -7.37 6.16 16.03
C TYR A 456 -6.80 5.59 17.33
N TYR A 457 -5.77 6.25 17.90
CA TYR A 457 -5.09 5.74 19.09
C TYR A 457 -5.92 5.89 20.35
N LYS A 458 -6.96 6.73 20.32
CA LYS A 458 -7.88 6.93 21.46
C LYS A 458 -9.03 5.92 21.46
N ILE A 459 -9.24 5.19 20.37
CA ILE A 459 -10.34 4.21 20.28
C ILE A 459 -9.94 2.95 21.06
N ASP A 460 -10.89 2.41 21.82
CA ASP A 460 -10.70 1.16 22.56
C ASP A 460 -10.73 -0.01 21.57
N LYS A 461 -9.59 -0.72 21.45
CA LYS A 461 -9.44 -1.86 20.55
C LYS A 461 -9.28 -3.18 21.31
N PHE A 462 -9.41 -3.14 22.64
CA PHE A 462 -9.02 -4.28 23.46
C PHE A 462 -10.16 -4.87 24.30
N THR A 463 -11.19 -4.09 24.65
CA THR A 463 -12.32 -4.60 25.41
C THR A 463 -13.08 -5.63 24.57
N ALA A 464 -13.34 -6.81 25.14
CA ALA A 464 -14.03 -7.90 24.45
C ALA A 464 -15.46 -7.49 24.10
N THR A 465 -15.88 -7.86 22.89
CA THR A 465 -17.26 -7.63 22.41
C THR A 465 -17.79 -8.89 21.74
N SER A 466 -19.09 -8.90 21.49
CA SER A 466 -19.73 -10.05 20.83
C SER A 466 -19.27 -10.25 19.39
N THR A 467 -18.74 -9.21 18.74
CA THR A 467 -18.28 -9.30 17.35
C THR A 467 -16.88 -9.91 17.23
N ASP A 468 -16.13 -10.04 18.32
CA ASP A 468 -14.74 -10.51 18.28
C ASP A 468 -14.61 -11.87 17.61
N ARG A 469 -15.55 -12.79 17.89
CA ARG A 469 -15.55 -14.12 17.33
C ARG A 469 -15.61 -14.09 15.80
N GLN A 470 -16.50 -13.27 15.25
CA GLN A 470 -16.65 -13.14 13.79
C GLN A 470 -15.42 -12.52 13.16
N ILE A 471 -14.83 -11.52 13.81
CA ILE A 471 -13.59 -10.90 13.35
C ILE A 471 -12.49 -11.97 13.25
N GLU A 472 -12.35 -12.81 14.28
CA GLU A 472 -11.33 -13.85 14.31
C GLU A 472 -11.51 -14.90 13.22
N VAL A 473 -12.76 -15.18 12.84
CA VAL A 473 -13.06 -16.12 11.75
C VAL A 473 -12.67 -15.51 10.39
N ASP A 474 -12.93 -14.21 10.21
CA ASP A 474 -12.71 -13.55 8.92
C ASP A 474 -11.23 -13.30 8.61
N ILE A 475 -10.44 -12.96 9.64
CA ILE A 475 -9.06 -12.51 9.43
C ILE A 475 -8.20 -13.51 8.64
N PRO A 476 -8.14 -14.81 9.00
CA PRO A 476 -7.25 -15.74 8.27
C PRO A 476 -7.64 -15.94 6.82
N ARG A 477 -8.88 -15.63 6.46
CA ARG A 477 -9.39 -15.83 5.10
C ARG A 477 -9.19 -14.63 4.20
N CYS A 478 -8.83 -13.47 4.79
CA CYS A 478 -8.76 -12.20 4.07
C CYS A 478 -7.50 -12.14 3.23
N HIS A 479 -7.63 -12.21 1.92
CA HIS A 479 -6.52 -12.16 0.96
C HIS A 479 -5.35 -13.02 1.43
N GLN A 480 -5.65 -14.26 1.80
CA GLN A 480 -4.67 -15.15 2.43
C GLN A 480 -3.49 -15.50 1.54
N TYR A 481 -3.60 -15.29 0.24
CA TYR A 481 -2.51 -15.50 -0.70
C TYR A 481 -1.42 -14.42 -0.56
N ASP A 482 -1.74 -13.26 0.02
CA ASP A 482 -0.76 -12.20 0.21
C ASP A 482 0.06 -12.48 1.47
N GLU A 483 1.38 -12.51 1.30
CA GLU A 483 2.28 -12.89 2.39
C GLU A 483 2.24 -11.89 3.54
N LEU A 484 2.18 -10.59 3.23
CA LEU A 484 2.17 -9.55 4.25
C LEU A 484 0.88 -9.59 5.07
N LEU A 485 -0.26 -9.68 4.42
CA LEU A 485 -1.56 -9.73 5.10
C LEU A 485 -1.76 -11.03 5.88
N SER A 486 -1.14 -12.13 5.44
CA SER A 486 -1.26 -13.41 6.14
C SER A 486 -0.23 -13.57 7.27
N SER A 487 0.67 -12.60 7.44
CA SER A 487 1.63 -12.64 8.55
C SER A 487 0.93 -12.44 9.89
N PRO A 488 1.49 -12.95 10.99
CA PRO A 488 0.92 -12.69 12.31
C PRO A 488 0.80 -11.19 12.63
N ASP A 489 1.77 -10.37 12.21
CA ASP A 489 1.67 -8.92 12.38
C ASP A 489 0.54 -8.33 11.54
N GLY A 490 0.35 -8.84 10.31
CA GLY A 490 -0.76 -8.43 9.48
C GLY A 490 -2.09 -8.75 10.13
N HIS A 491 -2.23 -9.95 10.69
CA HIS A 491 -3.45 -10.36 11.38
C HIS A 491 -3.72 -9.49 12.60
N ARG A 492 -2.69 -9.17 13.40
CA ARG A 492 -2.85 -8.31 14.57
C ARG A 492 -3.30 -6.91 14.18
N LYS A 493 -2.72 -6.35 13.13
CA LYS A 493 -3.07 -5.01 12.65
C LYS A 493 -4.48 -4.99 12.07
N LEU A 494 -4.84 -6.01 11.29
CA LEU A 494 -6.20 -6.10 10.74
C LEU A 494 -7.23 -6.20 11.86
N ARG A 495 -6.95 -7.01 12.88
CA ARG A 495 -7.82 -7.14 14.05
C ARG A 495 -8.05 -5.79 14.71
N ARG A 496 -6.98 -5.02 14.94
CA ARG A 496 -7.09 -3.70 15.56
C ARG A 496 -7.92 -2.73 14.70
N LEU A 497 -7.72 -2.76 13.39
CA LEU A 497 -8.46 -1.89 12.49
C LEU A 497 -9.95 -2.23 12.48
N LEU A 498 -10.29 -3.51 12.40
CA LEU A 498 -11.69 -3.94 12.42
C LEU A 498 -12.34 -3.61 13.76
N LYS A 499 -11.64 -3.88 14.86
CA LYS A 499 -12.14 -3.56 16.19
C LYS A 499 -12.37 -2.06 16.35
N ALA A 500 -11.43 -1.24 15.87
CA ALA A 500 -11.56 0.21 15.92
C ALA A 500 -12.77 0.69 15.13
N TRP A 501 -13.00 0.12 13.95
CA TRP A 501 -14.18 0.50 13.15
C TRP A 501 -15.48 0.19 13.89
N VAL A 502 -15.59 -1.02 14.44
CA VAL A 502 -16.80 -1.45 15.16
C VAL A 502 -17.03 -0.55 16.37
N THR A 503 -15.99 -0.24 17.12
CA THR A 503 -16.09 0.59 18.31
C THR A 503 -16.50 2.03 17.96
N ALA A 504 -15.95 2.57 16.88
CA ALA A 504 -16.24 3.93 16.43
C ALA A 504 -17.64 4.07 15.83
N HIS A 505 -18.25 2.96 15.43
CA HIS A 505 -19.55 2.97 14.75
C HIS A 505 -20.54 2.04 15.43
N PRO A 506 -20.98 2.40 16.65
CA PRO A 506 -21.94 1.53 17.38
C PRO A 506 -23.29 1.41 16.70
N GLN A 507 -23.64 2.33 15.80
CA GLN A 507 -24.89 2.30 15.05
C GLN A 507 -24.89 1.25 13.94
N TYR A 508 -23.72 0.73 13.56
CA TYR A 508 -23.60 -0.28 12.50
C TYR A 508 -23.37 -1.66 13.11
N VAL A 509 -23.82 -2.69 12.41
CA VAL A 509 -23.49 -4.07 12.76
C VAL A 509 -22.20 -4.48 12.06
N TYR A 510 -21.48 -5.43 12.66
CA TYR A 510 -20.31 -5.99 12.00
C TYR A 510 -20.78 -6.76 10.75
N TRP A 511 -20.10 -6.53 9.65
CA TRP A 511 -20.49 -7.06 8.35
C TRP A 511 -19.38 -7.95 7.81
N GLN A 512 -19.74 -9.17 7.42
CA GLN A 512 -18.79 -10.05 6.73
C GLN A 512 -18.42 -9.42 5.38
N GLY A 513 -17.15 -9.05 5.24
CA GLY A 513 -16.68 -8.29 4.10
C GLY A 513 -15.99 -7.00 4.49
N LEU A 514 -16.16 -6.55 5.74
CA LEU A 514 -15.43 -5.39 6.23
C LEU A 514 -13.92 -5.64 6.20
N ASP A 515 -13.49 -6.88 6.44
CA ASP A 515 -12.10 -7.29 6.31
C ASP A 515 -11.58 -7.04 4.89
N SER A 516 -12.37 -7.39 3.88
CA SER A 516 -12.00 -7.18 2.48
C SER A 516 -11.88 -5.68 2.13
N LEU A 517 -12.76 -4.85 2.71
CA LEU A 517 -12.68 -3.40 2.52
C LEU A 517 -11.45 -2.80 3.19
N THR A 518 -11.06 -3.34 4.34
CA THR A 518 -9.95 -2.82 5.13
C THR A 518 -8.60 -3.24 4.54
N ALA A 519 -8.51 -4.42 3.96
CA ALA A 519 -7.25 -5.03 3.55
C ALA A 519 -6.42 -4.18 2.59
N PRO A 520 -6.98 -3.54 1.54
CA PRO A 520 -6.13 -2.73 0.65
C PRO A 520 -5.50 -1.54 1.38
N PHE A 521 -6.22 -0.93 2.32
CA PHE A 521 -5.67 0.19 3.10
C PHE A 521 -4.56 -0.27 4.02
N LEU A 522 -4.72 -1.43 4.66
CA LEU A 522 -3.66 -2.00 5.49
C LEU A 522 -2.46 -2.39 4.66
N PHE A 523 -2.68 -3.01 3.52
CA PHE A 523 -1.60 -3.43 2.62
C PHE A 523 -0.71 -2.25 2.23
N LEU A 524 -1.32 -1.12 1.88
CA LEU A 524 -0.58 0.07 1.46
C LEU A 524 0.01 0.86 2.63
N ASN A 525 -0.60 0.80 3.80
CA ASN A 525 -0.20 1.58 4.97
C ASN A 525 0.12 0.66 6.15
N PHE A 526 0.90 -0.39 5.88
CA PHE A 526 1.14 -1.44 6.87
C PHE A 526 1.78 -0.90 8.14
N ASN A 527 2.67 0.09 8.01
CA ASN A 527 3.35 0.68 9.15
C ASN A 527 2.65 1.93 9.70
N ASN A 528 1.52 2.30 9.12
CA ASN A 528 0.77 3.47 9.57
C ASN A 528 -0.71 3.09 9.71
N GLU A 529 -1.03 2.44 10.83
CA GLU A 529 -2.39 1.97 11.07
C GLU A 529 -3.39 3.12 11.14
N GLU A 530 -2.96 4.27 11.66
CA GLU A 530 -3.84 5.44 11.69
C GLU A 530 -4.27 5.85 10.29
N LEU A 531 -3.31 5.91 9.37
CA LEU A 531 -3.62 6.28 7.98
C LEU A 531 -4.54 5.25 7.33
N ALA A 532 -4.28 3.96 7.58
CA ALA A 532 -5.16 2.90 7.08
C ALA A 532 -6.58 3.05 7.63
N PHE A 533 -6.70 3.29 8.94
CA PHE A 533 -8.01 3.45 9.59
C PHE A 533 -8.75 4.68 9.07
N LEU A 534 -8.07 5.82 9.01
CA LEU A 534 -8.72 7.06 8.58
C LEU A 534 -9.10 7.00 7.10
N SER A 535 -8.33 6.30 6.28
CA SER A 535 -8.70 6.07 4.88
C SER A 535 -9.99 5.25 4.78
N LEU A 536 -10.07 4.18 5.56
CA LEU A 536 -11.30 3.37 5.65
C LEU A 536 -12.47 4.20 6.18
N PHE A 537 -12.21 5.01 7.20
CA PHE A 537 -13.21 5.86 7.86
C PHE A 537 -13.83 6.85 6.86
N LYS A 538 -13.04 7.35 5.91
CA LYS A 538 -13.51 8.24 4.85
C LYS A 538 -14.13 7.49 3.68
N PHE A 539 -13.58 6.32 3.35
CA PHE A 539 -13.99 5.55 2.17
C PHE A 539 -15.40 4.98 2.32
N ILE A 540 -15.71 4.38 3.46
CA ILE A 540 -16.99 3.69 3.63
C ILE A 540 -18.17 4.66 3.53
N PRO A 541 -18.20 5.83 4.22
CA PRO A 541 -19.34 6.75 4.03
C PRO A 541 -19.46 7.26 2.60
N LYS A 542 -18.34 7.39 1.88
CA LYS A 542 -18.38 7.91 0.50
C LYS A 542 -19.14 6.97 -0.43
N TYR A 543 -18.96 5.66 -0.29
CA TYR A 543 -19.52 4.69 -1.24
C TYR A 543 -20.59 3.79 -0.64
N LEU A 544 -20.60 3.60 0.67
CA LEU A 544 -21.45 2.61 1.34
C LEU A 544 -22.22 3.20 2.51
N GLN A 545 -22.65 4.45 2.34
CA GLN A 545 -23.47 5.14 3.37
C GLN A 545 -24.72 4.31 3.70
N TRP A 546 -24.90 3.98 4.97
CA TRP A 546 -26.03 3.24 5.52
C TRP A 546 -26.08 1.76 5.17
N PHE A 547 -25.07 1.22 4.44
CA PHE A 547 -25.07 -0.19 4.03
C PHE A 547 -24.90 -1.13 5.23
N PHE A 548 -24.31 -0.65 6.32
CA PHE A 548 -23.99 -1.48 7.47
C PHE A 548 -24.94 -1.30 8.64
N LEU A 549 -26.07 -0.61 8.44
CA LEU A 549 -27.12 -0.54 9.44
C LEU A 549 -27.74 -1.92 9.63
N LYS A 550 -28.31 -2.15 10.84
CA LYS A 550 -28.98 -3.42 11.13
C LYS A 550 -30.10 -3.68 10.11
N ASP A 551 -30.89 -2.65 9.79
CA ASP A 551 -31.92 -2.74 8.75
C ASP A 551 -31.43 -1.97 7.52
N ASN A 552 -30.72 -2.66 6.64
CA ASN A 552 -30.16 -2.08 5.42
C ASN A 552 -30.92 -2.52 4.16
N SER A 553 -32.07 -3.17 4.31
CA SER A 553 -32.78 -3.77 3.19
C SER A 553 -33.15 -2.72 2.13
N ALA A 554 -33.71 -1.59 2.55
CA ALA A 554 -34.11 -0.53 1.61
C ALA A 554 -32.90 0.06 0.88
N VAL A 555 -31.78 0.22 1.58
CA VAL A 555 -30.56 0.78 1.00
C VAL A 555 -30.03 -0.15 -0.09
N ILE A 556 -29.93 -1.44 0.22
CA ILE A 556 -29.39 -2.44 -0.72
C ILE A 556 -30.33 -2.57 -1.93
N LYS A 557 -31.64 -2.65 -1.69
CA LYS A 557 -32.60 -2.77 -2.79
C LYS A 557 -32.58 -1.57 -3.71
N GLU A 558 -32.47 -0.36 -3.14
CA GLU A 558 -32.32 0.85 -3.98
C GLU A 558 -31.07 0.78 -4.84
N TYR A 559 -29.96 0.41 -4.25
CA TYR A 559 -28.69 0.35 -4.97
C TYR A 559 -28.74 -0.67 -6.12
N LEU A 560 -29.27 -1.86 -5.84
CA LEU A 560 -29.36 -2.91 -6.86
C LEU A 560 -30.40 -2.56 -7.94
N SER A 561 -31.48 -1.86 -7.57
CA SER A 561 -32.45 -1.40 -8.57
C SER A 561 -31.80 -0.38 -9.51
N LYS A 562 -31.00 0.53 -8.97
CA LYS A 562 -30.27 1.47 -9.81
C LYS A 562 -29.27 0.74 -10.70
N PHE A 563 -28.60 -0.29 -10.18
CA PHE A 563 -27.70 -1.10 -10.97
C PHE A 563 -28.43 -1.75 -12.14
N SER A 564 -29.61 -2.30 -11.89
CA SER A 564 -30.45 -2.88 -12.96
C SER A 564 -30.84 -1.84 -14.01
N GLN A 565 -31.28 -0.66 -13.57
CA GLN A 565 -31.67 0.42 -14.48
C GLN A 565 -30.49 0.89 -15.34
N LEU A 566 -29.31 1.04 -14.75
CA LEU A 566 -28.12 1.46 -15.47
C LEU A 566 -27.64 0.37 -16.43
N THR A 567 -27.82 -0.90 -16.04
CA THR A 567 -27.53 -2.01 -16.95
C THR A 567 -28.44 -1.95 -18.19
N ALA A 568 -29.73 -1.68 -18.00
CA ALA A 568 -30.66 -1.53 -19.13
C ALA A 568 -30.30 -0.29 -19.96
N PHE A 569 -29.83 0.77 -19.33
CA PHE A 569 -29.43 2.00 -19.99
C PHE A 569 -28.24 1.77 -20.93
N HIS A 570 -27.23 1.07 -20.48
CA HIS A 570 -25.98 0.87 -21.23
C HIS A 570 -25.93 -0.43 -22.00
N GLU A 571 -26.62 -1.48 -21.54
CA GLU A 571 -26.62 -2.79 -22.17
C GLU A 571 -28.06 -3.34 -22.21
N PRO A 572 -28.93 -2.75 -23.05
CA PRO A 572 -30.36 -3.13 -23.06
C PRO A 572 -30.61 -4.59 -23.44
N LEU A 573 -29.88 -5.13 -24.40
CA LEU A 573 -30.09 -6.54 -24.80
C LEU A 573 -29.68 -7.48 -23.71
N LEU A 574 -28.59 -7.19 -23.02
CA LEU A 574 -28.15 -8.02 -21.88
C LEU A 574 -29.15 -7.94 -20.72
N ALA A 575 -29.60 -6.73 -20.41
CA ALA A 575 -30.62 -6.53 -19.35
C ALA A 575 -31.89 -7.31 -19.65
N GLN A 576 -32.33 -7.26 -20.89
CA GLN A 576 -33.53 -7.98 -21.34
C GLN A 576 -33.35 -9.49 -21.22
N HIS A 577 -32.20 -10.01 -21.62
CA HIS A 577 -31.93 -11.44 -21.54
C HIS A 577 -31.90 -11.89 -20.07
N LEU A 578 -31.20 -11.17 -19.19
CA LEU A 578 -31.12 -11.55 -17.77
C LEU A 578 -32.51 -11.51 -17.12
N ALA A 579 -33.33 -10.51 -17.48
CA ALA A 579 -34.70 -10.46 -16.99
C ALA A 579 -35.51 -11.65 -17.47
N SER A 580 -35.32 -12.08 -18.75
CA SER A 580 -36.07 -13.18 -19.33
C SER A 580 -35.77 -14.53 -18.64
N ILE A 581 -34.55 -14.70 -18.09
CA ILE A 581 -34.20 -15.91 -17.34
C ILE A 581 -34.33 -15.72 -15.83
N SER A 582 -34.86 -14.57 -15.39
CA SER A 582 -35.05 -14.23 -13.95
C SER A 582 -33.74 -14.22 -13.17
N PHE A 583 -32.67 -13.86 -13.82
CA PHE A 583 -31.35 -13.73 -13.17
C PHE A 583 -31.16 -12.30 -12.69
N ILE A 584 -31.47 -12.07 -11.41
CA ILE A 584 -31.53 -10.72 -10.83
C ILE A 584 -30.19 -10.37 -10.15
N PRO A 585 -29.88 -9.08 -9.97
CA PRO A 585 -28.61 -8.67 -9.37
C PRO A 585 -28.39 -9.20 -7.96
N GLU A 586 -29.47 -9.44 -7.20
CA GLU A 586 -29.36 -9.98 -5.84
C GLU A 586 -28.62 -11.31 -5.80
N LEU A 587 -28.58 -12.04 -6.92
CA LEU A 587 -27.94 -13.36 -6.97
C LEU A 587 -26.40 -13.27 -7.09
N PHE A 588 -25.84 -12.11 -7.50
CA PHE A 588 -24.39 -12.04 -7.72
C PHE A 588 -23.76 -10.73 -7.26
N ALA A 589 -24.50 -9.62 -7.27
CA ALA A 589 -23.89 -8.29 -7.16
C ALA A 589 -23.72 -7.78 -5.72
N ILE A 590 -24.44 -8.37 -4.73
CA ILE A 590 -24.31 -7.90 -3.35
C ILE A 590 -22.88 -8.00 -2.86
N PRO A 591 -22.17 -9.13 -2.98
CA PRO A 591 -20.76 -9.17 -2.55
C PRO A 591 -19.87 -8.18 -3.29
N TRP A 592 -20.17 -7.92 -4.57
CA TRP A 592 -19.40 -6.96 -5.34
C TRP A 592 -19.42 -5.58 -4.68
N PHE A 593 -20.61 -5.08 -4.41
CA PHE A 593 -20.75 -3.70 -3.96
C PHE A 593 -20.45 -3.52 -2.48
N LEU A 594 -20.78 -4.51 -1.64
CA LEU A 594 -20.50 -4.40 -0.21
C LEU A 594 -19.02 -4.42 0.11
N THR A 595 -18.21 -4.98 -0.77
CA THR A 595 -16.75 -5.00 -0.58
C THR A 595 -16.01 -4.15 -1.61
N MET A 596 -16.73 -3.38 -2.40
CA MET A 596 -16.14 -2.61 -3.51
C MET A 596 -15.20 -3.50 -4.34
N PHE A 597 -15.68 -4.71 -4.65
CA PHE A 597 -15.01 -5.71 -5.48
C PHE A 597 -13.75 -6.33 -4.84
N SER A 598 -13.41 -5.96 -3.61
CA SER A 598 -12.18 -6.48 -2.98
C SER A 598 -12.29 -7.96 -2.59
N HIS A 599 -13.49 -8.47 -2.37
CA HIS A 599 -13.70 -9.90 -2.12
C HIS A 599 -13.64 -10.72 -3.42
N VAL A 600 -13.82 -10.08 -4.56
CA VAL A 600 -13.96 -10.74 -5.87
C VAL A 600 -12.64 -10.81 -6.61
N PHE A 601 -11.82 -9.78 -6.53
CA PHE A 601 -10.60 -9.67 -7.30
C PHE A 601 -9.37 -9.69 -6.40
N PRO A 602 -8.21 -10.14 -6.93
CA PRO A 602 -6.97 -10.11 -6.16
C PRO A 602 -6.48 -8.67 -5.97
N LEU A 603 -5.62 -8.47 -4.97
CA LEU A 603 -5.16 -7.13 -4.59
C LEU A 603 -4.57 -6.35 -5.76
N HIS A 604 -3.78 -6.98 -6.63
CA HIS A 604 -3.15 -6.23 -7.73
C HIS A 604 -4.18 -5.63 -8.68
N LYS A 605 -5.33 -6.27 -8.85
CA LYS A 605 -6.43 -5.72 -9.64
C LYS A 605 -7.21 -4.66 -8.86
N ILE A 606 -7.40 -4.89 -7.57
CA ILE A 606 -8.13 -3.95 -6.71
C ILE A 606 -7.39 -2.62 -6.61
N LEU A 607 -6.06 -2.66 -6.53
CA LEU A 607 -5.27 -1.42 -6.46
C LEU A 607 -5.51 -0.55 -7.70
N HIS A 608 -5.50 -1.15 -8.88
CA HIS A 608 -5.79 -0.41 -10.11
C HIS A 608 -7.24 0.10 -10.16
N LEU A 609 -8.18 -0.74 -9.74
CA LEU A 609 -9.59 -0.38 -9.74
C LEU A 609 -9.87 0.78 -8.79
N TRP A 610 -9.34 0.70 -7.57
CA TRP A 610 -9.59 1.72 -6.56
C TRP A 610 -8.87 3.03 -6.87
N ASP A 611 -7.76 3.02 -7.61
CA ASP A 611 -7.15 4.25 -8.11
C ASP A 611 -8.17 5.12 -8.84
N LYS A 612 -9.01 4.50 -9.66
CA LYS A 612 -10.03 5.21 -10.42
C LYS A 612 -11.30 5.42 -9.62
N LEU A 613 -11.67 4.45 -8.78
CA LEU A 613 -12.85 4.56 -7.93
C LEU A 613 -12.80 5.82 -7.08
N MET A 614 -11.63 6.13 -6.52
CA MET A 614 -11.48 7.27 -5.62
C MET A 614 -11.64 8.63 -6.29
N LEU A 615 -11.60 8.66 -7.62
CA LEU A 615 -11.82 9.88 -8.39
C LEU A 615 -13.28 10.10 -8.71
N GLY A 616 -14.11 9.07 -8.62
CA GLY A 616 -15.54 9.15 -8.90
C GLY A 616 -16.39 9.36 -7.65
N ASP A 617 -17.69 9.62 -7.87
CA ASP A 617 -18.63 9.76 -6.77
C ASP A 617 -19.21 8.38 -6.37
N SER A 618 -20.22 8.38 -5.51
CA SER A 618 -20.81 7.15 -4.97
C SER A 618 -21.51 6.28 -6.03
N SER A 619 -21.78 6.80 -7.20
CA SER A 619 -22.38 6.01 -8.29
C SER A 619 -21.36 5.29 -9.15
N TYR A 620 -20.08 5.64 -9.06
CA TYR A 620 -19.04 5.07 -9.93
C TYR A 620 -18.96 3.54 -9.84
N PRO A 621 -19.08 2.92 -8.65
CA PRO A 621 -19.02 1.44 -8.59
C PRO A 621 -20.08 0.75 -9.44
N LEU A 622 -21.24 1.37 -9.65
CA LEU A 622 -22.29 0.81 -10.51
C LEU A 622 -21.77 0.61 -11.93
N PHE A 623 -21.01 1.58 -12.43
CA PHE A 623 -20.47 1.50 -13.80
C PHE A 623 -19.36 0.46 -13.90
N ILE A 624 -18.61 0.24 -12.82
CA ILE A 624 -17.63 -0.84 -12.77
C ILE A 624 -18.36 -2.18 -12.92
N GLY A 625 -19.46 -2.37 -12.21
CA GLY A 625 -20.26 -3.59 -12.33
C GLY A 625 -20.76 -3.81 -13.73
N ILE A 626 -21.25 -2.76 -14.40
CA ILE A 626 -21.71 -2.87 -15.78
C ILE A 626 -20.55 -3.21 -16.72
N ALA A 627 -19.37 -2.62 -16.50
CA ALA A 627 -18.20 -2.92 -17.33
C ALA A 627 -17.79 -4.40 -17.21
N ILE A 628 -17.89 -4.96 -16.00
CA ILE A 628 -17.64 -6.39 -15.79
C ILE A 628 -18.65 -7.22 -16.60
N LEU A 629 -19.94 -6.86 -16.51
CA LEU A 629 -20.99 -7.54 -17.28
C LEU A 629 -20.73 -7.43 -18.77
N ARG A 630 -20.24 -6.28 -19.23
CA ARG A 630 -19.95 -6.06 -20.65
C ARG A 630 -18.84 -6.99 -21.15
N GLN A 631 -17.82 -7.22 -20.35
CA GLN A 631 -16.76 -8.18 -20.69
C GLN A 631 -17.29 -9.62 -20.75
N LEU A 632 -18.30 -9.92 -19.94
CA LEU A 632 -18.91 -11.25 -19.91
C LEU A 632 -20.11 -11.36 -20.86
N ARG A 633 -20.38 -10.33 -21.64
CA ARG A 633 -21.62 -10.16 -22.41
C ARG A 633 -21.95 -11.37 -23.31
N SER A 634 -21.01 -11.79 -24.14
CA SER A 634 -21.27 -12.90 -25.07
C SER A 634 -21.59 -14.20 -24.35
N THR A 635 -20.85 -14.49 -23.27
CA THR A 635 -21.11 -15.68 -22.46
C THR A 635 -22.48 -15.60 -21.79
N LEU A 636 -22.81 -14.43 -21.21
CA LEU A 636 -24.10 -14.26 -20.52
C LEU A 636 -25.28 -14.38 -21.48
N LEU A 637 -25.18 -13.81 -22.70
CA LEU A 637 -26.25 -13.87 -23.66
C LEU A 637 -26.54 -15.28 -24.14
N SER A 638 -25.54 -16.15 -24.10
CA SER A 638 -25.69 -17.56 -24.47
C SER A 638 -25.98 -18.48 -23.29
N SER A 639 -26.17 -17.93 -22.09
CA SER A 639 -26.34 -18.74 -20.87
C SER A 639 -27.75 -18.66 -20.32
N GLY A 640 -28.21 -19.74 -19.72
CA GLY A 640 -29.44 -19.78 -18.93
C GLY A 640 -29.16 -19.47 -17.47
N PHE A 641 -30.18 -19.62 -16.61
CA PHE A 641 -30.11 -19.27 -15.19
C PHE A 641 -28.99 -20.04 -14.49
N ASN A 642 -28.96 -21.38 -14.62
CA ASN A 642 -27.97 -22.18 -13.89
C ASN A 642 -26.55 -21.91 -14.38
N GLU A 643 -26.38 -21.68 -15.68
CA GLU A 643 -25.08 -21.37 -16.26
C GLU A 643 -24.57 -20.03 -15.76
N CYS A 644 -25.44 -19.04 -15.58
CA CYS A 644 -25.08 -17.75 -14.99
C CYS A 644 -24.66 -17.90 -13.53
N ILE A 645 -25.37 -18.71 -12.75
CA ILE A 645 -25.00 -18.98 -11.35
C ILE A 645 -23.56 -19.53 -11.30
N LEU A 646 -23.25 -20.50 -12.17
CA LEU A 646 -21.92 -21.09 -12.20
C LEU A 646 -20.85 -20.08 -12.64
N LEU A 647 -21.18 -19.25 -13.62
CA LEU A 647 -20.24 -18.23 -14.11
C LEU A 647 -19.84 -17.25 -13.01
N PHE A 648 -20.81 -16.77 -12.24
CA PHE A 648 -20.52 -15.79 -11.19
C PHE A 648 -19.92 -16.40 -9.93
N SER A 649 -20.06 -17.72 -9.73
CA SER A 649 -19.41 -18.39 -8.60
C SER A 649 -17.91 -18.57 -8.84
N ASP A 650 -17.47 -18.58 -10.10
CA ASP A 650 -16.06 -18.71 -10.47
C ASP A 650 -15.82 -17.83 -11.70
N LEU A 651 -15.70 -16.53 -11.46
CA LEU A 651 -15.57 -15.55 -12.56
C LEU A 651 -14.34 -15.83 -13.43
N PRO A 652 -14.49 -15.75 -14.75
CA PRO A 652 -13.34 -15.75 -15.65
C PRO A 652 -12.42 -14.57 -15.37
N ASP A 653 -11.22 -14.62 -15.91
CA ASP A 653 -10.27 -13.52 -15.75
C ASP A 653 -10.85 -12.26 -16.38
N ILE A 654 -10.92 -11.18 -15.59
CA ILE A 654 -11.41 -9.87 -16.04
C ILE A 654 -10.22 -8.98 -16.34
N VAL A 655 -10.18 -8.41 -17.54
CA VAL A 655 -9.14 -7.45 -17.91
C VAL A 655 -9.47 -6.13 -17.24
N MET A 656 -8.80 -5.85 -16.12
CA MET A 656 -9.18 -4.72 -15.25
C MET A 656 -8.97 -3.37 -15.95
N GLU A 657 -7.91 -3.20 -16.71
CA GLU A 657 -7.67 -1.93 -17.40
C GLU A 657 -8.81 -1.61 -18.39
N GLY A 658 -9.27 -2.62 -19.13
CA GLY A 658 -10.41 -2.45 -20.02
C GLY A 658 -11.68 -2.11 -19.26
N CYS A 659 -11.89 -2.80 -18.14
CA CYS A 659 -13.05 -2.55 -17.27
C CYS A 659 -13.06 -1.11 -16.77
N VAL A 660 -11.92 -0.60 -16.33
CA VAL A 660 -11.80 0.77 -15.83
C VAL A 660 -12.08 1.78 -16.95
N LEU A 661 -11.51 1.55 -18.13
CA LEU A 661 -11.73 2.47 -19.27
C LEU A 661 -13.21 2.52 -19.67
N GLU A 662 -13.86 1.36 -19.76
CA GLU A 662 -15.28 1.30 -20.12
C GLU A 662 -16.16 1.93 -19.05
N SER A 663 -15.86 1.68 -17.77
CA SER A 663 -16.64 2.26 -16.68
C SER A 663 -16.51 3.78 -16.66
N GLN A 664 -15.32 4.31 -16.95
CA GLN A 664 -15.10 5.75 -17.00
C GLN A 664 -15.91 6.39 -18.14
N LYS A 665 -15.90 5.77 -19.31
CA LYS A 665 -16.69 6.26 -20.45
C LYS A 665 -18.19 6.31 -20.11
N MET A 666 -18.71 5.23 -19.52
CA MET A 666 -20.12 5.18 -19.15
C MET A 666 -20.46 6.20 -18.07
N TYR A 667 -19.58 6.35 -17.09
CA TYR A 667 -19.77 7.31 -16.01
C TYR A 667 -19.86 8.74 -16.55
N GLU A 668 -18.96 9.09 -17.48
CA GLU A 668 -18.91 10.44 -18.04
C GLU A 668 -20.10 10.76 -18.94
N MET A 669 -20.64 9.77 -19.66
CA MET A 669 -21.73 10.00 -20.58
C MET A 669 -23.11 9.91 -19.91
N THR A 670 -23.19 9.52 -18.65
CA THR A 670 -24.48 9.34 -17.96
C THR A 670 -24.85 10.61 -17.20
N PRO A 671 -26.02 11.20 -17.48
CA PRO A 671 -26.45 12.36 -16.70
C PRO A 671 -26.56 12.07 -15.20
N LYS A 672 -26.20 13.04 -14.37
CA LYS A 672 -26.10 12.84 -12.92
C LYS A 672 -27.42 12.45 -12.27
N SER A 673 -28.55 13.00 -12.76
CA SER A 673 -29.87 12.69 -12.19
C SER A 673 -30.25 11.22 -12.38
N ILE A 674 -29.71 10.57 -13.43
CA ILE A 674 -30.01 9.15 -13.72
C ILE A 674 -29.42 8.26 -12.63
N THR A 675 -28.33 8.65 -11.99
CA THR A 675 -27.68 7.88 -10.94
C THR A 675 -28.15 8.25 -9.52
N HIS A 676 -29.09 9.18 -9.41
CA HIS A 676 -29.55 9.67 -8.11
C HIS A 676 -30.13 8.53 -7.26
N ARG A 677 -29.75 8.52 -5.95
CA ARG A 677 -30.27 7.58 -4.96
C ARG A 677 -30.58 8.32 -3.69
N GLN A 678 -31.70 7.98 -3.09
CA GLN A 678 -32.18 8.59 -1.85
C GLN A 678 -31.19 8.37 -0.70
N HIS A 679 -30.57 7.19 -0.64
CA HIS A 679 -29.72 6.78 0.46
C HIS A 679 -28.25 7.14 0.26
N ALA A 680 -27.88 7.80 -0.85
CA ALA A 680 -26.52 8.25 -1.05
C ALA A 680 -26.21 9.46 -0.18
N LEU A 681 -24.94 9.61 0.18
CA LEU A 681 -24.50 10.74 1.00
C LEU A 681 -24.74 12.06 0.24
N ARG A 682 -25.51 12.96 0.85
CA ARG A 682 -25.98 14.16 0.14
C ARG A 682 -24.88 15.10 -0.29
N HIS A 683 -23.84 15.26 0.51
CA HIS A 683 -22.77 16.17 0.15
C HIS A 683 -21.86 15.63 -0.97
N GLN A 684 -21.98 14.34 -1.27
CA GLN A 684 -21.28 13.75 -2.43
C GLN A 684 -22.11 13.79 -3.70
N GLN A 685 -23.33 14.29 -3.59
CA GLN A 685 -24.15 14.60 -4.74
C GLN A 685 -24.28 16.12 -4.77
N PRO A 686 -23.24 16.81 -5.24
CA PRO A 686 -23.32 18.27 -5.27
C PRO A 686 -24.53 18.67 -6.11
N HIS A 687 -25.27 19.61 -5.60
CA HIS A 687 -26.43 20.12 -6.31
C HIS A 687 -27.59 19.15 -6.40
N SER A 688 -27.79 18.30 -5.39
CA SER A 688 -28.95 17.41 -5.36
C SER A 688 -30.26 18.22 -5.45
N LEU A 689 -30.26 19.44 -4.91
CA LEU A 689 -31.38 20.36 -5.05
C LEU A 689 -31.48 20.94 -6.46
N ASP A 690 -30.35 21.01 -7.17
CA ASP A 690 -30.26 21.63 -8.51
C ASP A 690 -30.60 20.65 -9.63
N ILE A 691 -30.52 19.34 -9.40
CA ILE A 691 -30.85 18.38 -10.47
C ILE A 691 -32.36 18.19 -10.62
N GLY A 692 -33.17 18.71 -9.68
CA GLY A 692 -34.62 18.70 -9.80
C GLY A 692 -35.29 17.36 -9.58
N ILE A 693 -34.58 16.34 -9.14
CA ILE A 693 -35.16 15.02 -8.87
C ILE A 693 -35.48 14.92 -7.38
N THR A 694 -36.73 14.61 -7.07
CA THR A 694 -37.11 14.16 -5.75
C THR A 694 -36.90 12.65 -5.66
N ASP A 695 -36.85 12.16 -4.41
CA ASP A 695 -36.65 10.73 -4.17
C ASP A 695 -37.78 9.91 -4.83
N VAL A 696 -37.41 8.86 -5.54
CA VAL A 696 -38.35 7.94 -6.17
C VAL A 696 -38.59 6.77 -5.20
N GLU A 697 -39.85 6.42 -5.01
CA GLU A 697 -40.20 5.31 -4.10
C GLU A 697 -39.58 4.01 -4.62
N LEU A 698 -39.16 3.16 -3.69
CA LEU A 698 -38.50 1.89 -4.02
C LEU A 698 -39.33 1.02 -4.97
N LYS A 699 -40.64 0.95 -4.76
CA LYS A 699 -41.51 0.14 -5.63
C LYS A 699 -41.43 0.59 -7.10
N HIS A 700 -41.33 1.89 -7.35
CA HIS A 700 -41.22 2.43 -8.70
C HIS A 700 -39.84 2.11 -9.30
N LEU A 701 -38.77 2.23 -8.48
CA LEU A 701 -37.44 1.83 -8.94
C LEU A 701 -37.39 0.37 -9.37
N GLN A 702 -38.07 -0.50 -8.64
CA GLN A 702 -38.08 -1.93 -8.94
C GLN A 702 -38.96 -2.27 -10.14
N GLN A 703 -40.03 -1.50 -10.35
CA GLN A 703 -40.98 -1.77 -11.46
C GLN A 703 -40.51 -1.19 -12.79
N GLU A 704 -39.78 -0.08 -12.78
CA GLU A 704 -39.35 0.61 -13.98
C GLU A 704 -37.98 0.09 -14.41
N GLN A 705 -37.89 -0.41 -15.65
CA GLN A 705 -36.64 -0.94 -16.17
C GLN A 705 -35.64 0.18 -16.49
N CYS A 706 -36.13 1.34 -16.87
CA CYS A 706 -35.31 2.46 -17.30
C CYS A 706 -35.21 3.50 -16.19
N PRO A 707 -34.04 4.17 -16.08
CA PRO A 707 -33.92 5.23 -15.06
C PRO A 707 -34.70 6.49 -15.44
N ARG A 708 -34.97 7.32 -14.43
CA ARG A 708 -35.61 8.63 -14.64
C ARG A 708 -34.54 9.71 -14.76
N ILE A 709 -34.76 10.65 -15.70
CA ILE A 709 -33.90 11.81 -15.86
C ILE A 709 -34.65 13.05 -15.40
N SER A 710 -33.97 14.00 -14.76
CA SER A 710 -34.59 15.23 -14.32
C SER A 710 -34.83 16.20 -15.48
N ALA A 711 -35.80 17.08 -15.30
CA ALA A 711 -36.06 18.15 -16.28
C ALA A 711 -34.85 19.08 -16.41
N LYS A 712 -34.12 19.33 -15.32
CA LYS A 712 -32.91 20.16 -15.38
C LYS A 712 -31.81 19.51 -16.22
N ASP A 713 -31.63 18.20 -16.15
CA ASP A 713 -30.64 17.52 -16.99
C ASP A 713 -31.08 17.57 -18.48
N VAL A 714 -32.39 17.41 -18.76
CA VAL A 714 -32.91 17.55 -20.12
C VAL A 714 -32.67 18.98 -20.62
N GLN A 715 -32.92 19.99 -19.80
CA GLN A 715 -32.66 21.37 -20.15
C GLN A 715 -31.18 21.60 -20.46
N ALA A 716 -30.29 21.06 -19.66
CA ALA A 716 -28.85 21.18 -19.90
C ALA A 716 -28.45 20.51 -21.22
N LEU A 717 -29.01 19.35 -21.50
CA LEU A 717 -28.75 18.66 -22.77
C LEU A 717 -29.23 19.48 -23.96
N LEU A 718 -30.43 20.08 -23.83
CA LEU A 718 -30.98 20.93 -24.89
C LEU A 718 -30.10 22.15 -25.15
N LEU A 719 -29.54 22.74 -24.09
CA LEU A 719 -28.75 23.95 -24.23
C LEU A 719 -27.32 23.66 -24.72
N TYR A 720 -26.69 22.60 -24.22
CA TYR A 720 -25.26 22.41 -24.40
C TYR A 720 -24.91 21.24 -25.34
N SER A 721 -25.81 20.25 -25.48
CA SER A 721 -25.51 19.05 -26.27
C SER A 721 -26.75 18.53 -27.00
N PRO A 722 -27.45 19.41 -27.67
CA PRO A 722 -28.69 18.95 -28.30
C PRO A 722 -28.55 17.74 -29.20
N UNK A 723 -27.50 17.42 -29.77
CA UNK A 723 -27.15 16.40 -30.60
C UNK A 723 -27.04 15.12 -29.95
N GLU A 724 -26.91 15.24 -28.83
CA GLU A 724 -26.83 14.04 -28.03
C GLU A 724 -28.19 13.60 -27.46
N LEU A 725 -29.20 14.35 -27.68
CA LEU A 725 -30.53 14.13 -27.12
C LEU A 725 -31.55 13.77 -28.20
N ALA A 726 -32.38 12.76 -27.93
CA ALA A 726 -33.55 12.42 -28.74
C ALA A 726 -34.73 12.31 -27.76
N LEU A 727 -35.63 13.28 -27.83
CA LEU A 727 -36.79 13.30 -26.95
C LEU A 727 -38.03 12.78 -27.75
N VAL A 728 -38.66 11.74 -27.20
CA VAL A 728 -39.85 11.14 -27.79
C VAL A 728 -41.05 11.56 -26.97
N ASP A 729 -41.94 12.33 -27.58
CA ASP A 729 -43.15 12.86 -26.95
C ASP A 729 -44.32 11.93 -27.28
N LEU A 730 -44.89 11.31 -26.24
CA LEU A 730 -45.95 10.30 -26.36
C LEU A 730 -47.35 10.91 -26.23
N ARG A 731 -47.44 12.24 -26.07
CA ARG A 731 -48.73 12.92 -26.00
C ARG A 731 -49.45 12.90 -27.38
N SER A 732 -50.72 13.23 -27.34
CA SER A 732 -51.53 13.29 -28.58
C SER A 732 -50.97 14.32 -29.55
N VAL A 733 -51.33 14.19 -30.80
CA VAL A 733 -50.95 15.16 -31.85
C VAL A 733 -51.42 16.57 -31.49
N VAL A 734 -52.60 16.69 -30.92
CA VAL A 734 -53.18 17.99 -30.51
C VAL A 734 -52.32 18.64 -29.39
N GLU A 735 -52.01 17.87 -28.37
CA GLU A 735 -51.20 18.38 -27.24
C GLU A 735 -49.80 18.77 -27.74
N TYR A 736 -49.19 17.97 -28.58
CA TYR A 736 -47.87 18.24 -29.16
C TYR A 736 -47.88 19.53 -29.98
N GLY A 737 -48.92 19.72 -30.77
CA GLY A 737 -49.04 20.91 -31.62
C GLY A 737 -49.16 22.19 -30.79
N ARG A 738 -49.81 22.11 -29.62
CA ARG A 738 -50.00 23.28 -28.77
C ARG A 738 -48.64 23.78 -28.20
N VAL A 739 -47.86 22.86 -27.69
CA VAL A 739 -46.54 23.16 -27.13
C VAL A 739 -45.71 21.90 -27.04
N HIS A 740 -44.46 21.99 -27.46
CA HIS A 740 -43.53 20.84 -27.42
C HIS A 740 -42.09 21.30 -27.38
N VAL A 741 -41.18 20.37 -27.10
CA VAL A 741 -39.74 20.65 -27.08
C VAL A 741 -39.23 20.67 -28.52
N PRO A 742 -38.43 21.68 -28.92
CA PRO A 742 -37.88 21.72 -30.26
C PRO A 742 -37.16 20.45 -30.67
N HIS A 743 -37.40 19.99 -31.91
CA HIS A 743 -36.78 18.79 -32.49
C HIS A 743 -37.19 17.48 -31.82
N SER A 744 -38.18 17.51 -30.94
CA SER A 744 -38.72 16.28 -30.38
C SER A 744 -39.51 15.48 -31.41
N ILE A 745 -39.61 14.18 -31.19
CA ILE A 745 -40.32 13.25 -32.08
C ILE A 745 -41.66 12.95 -31.41
N ASN A 746 -42.75 13.23 -32.12
CA ASN A 746 -44.08 12.90 -31.62
C ASN A 746 -44.52 11.52 -32.09
N ILE A 747 -44.70 10.61 -31.16
CA ILE A 747 -45.24 9.27 -31.38
C ILE A 747 -46.40 9.10 -30.40
N PRO A 748 -47.62 9.47 -30.75
CA PRO A 748 -48.72 9.34 -29.80
C PRO A 748 -48.86 7.90 -29.31
N PHE A 749 -48.96 7.72 -27.96
CA PHE A 749 -48.95 6.41 -27.36
C PHE A 749 -50.06 5.49 -27.90
N ALA A 750 -51.23 6.07 -28.21
CA ALA A 750 -52.38 5.30 -28.74
C ALA A 750 -52.06 4.63 -30.08
N THR A 751 -51.06 5.12 -30.80
CA THR A 751 -50.69 4.55 -32.11
C THR A 751 -49.68 3.44 -32.03
N ILE A 752 -49.17 3.11 -30.85
CA ILE A 752 -48.08 2.15 -30.65
C ILE A 752 -48.65 0.77 -30.35
N GLN A 753 -48.16 -0.25 -31.08
CA GLN A 753 -48.50 -1.66 -30.81
C GLN A 753 -47.31 -2.29 -30.08
N LEU A 754 -47.41 -2.33 -28.75
CA LEU A 754 -46.30 -2.77 -27.91
C LEU A 754 -45.99 -4.25 -28.07
N GLY A 755 -46.92 -5.05 -28.55
CA GLY A 755 -46.69 -6.47 -28.76
C GLY A 755 -45.71 -6.81 -29.88
N ASP A 756 -45.56 -5.90 -30.83
CA ASP A 756 -44.61 -6.06 -31.94
C ASP A 756 -43.30 -5.32 -31.59
N GLN A 757 -42.34 -6.06 -31.11
CA GLN A 757 -41.09 -5.53 -30.58
C GLN A 757 -40.08 -5.18 -31.70
N ARG A 758 -40.55 -4.46 -32.71
CA ARG A 758 -39.72 -4.01 -33.83
C ARG A 758 -39.89 -2.52 -34.00
N LEU A 759 -38.78 -1.81 -34.15
CA LEU A 759 -38.81 -0.35 -34.35
C LEU A 759 -39.52 0.03 -35.62
N GLU A 760 -39.50 -0.83 -36.64
CA GLU A 760 -40.14 -0.57 -37.91
C GLU A 760 -41.66 -0.53 -37.80
N ALA A 761 -42.24 -1.09 -36.76
CA ALA A 761 -43.66 -1.04 -36.50
C ALA A 761 -44.15 0.31 -36.00
N LEU A 762 -43.26 1.22 -35.61
CA LEU A 762 -43.63 2.54 -35.15
C LEU A 762 -44.07 3.41 -36.35
N PRO A 763 -45.03 4.33 -36.12
CA PRO A 763 -45.58 5.14 -37.20
C PRO A 763 -44.69 6.27 -37.73
N VAL A 764 -43.45 6.35 -37.32
CA VAL A 764 -42.49 7.37 -37.73
C VAL A 764 -41.38 6.69 -38.55
N PRO A 765 -41.03 7.22 -39.72
CA PRO A 765 -39.96 6.64 -40.54
C PRO A 765 -38.58 6.90 -39.94
N ASN A 766 -37.67 5.93 -40.10
CA ASN A 766 -36.26 6.01 -39.68
C ASN A 766 -36.12 6.35 -38.19
N VAL A 767 -36.95 5.73 -37.37
CA VAL A 767 -36.87 5.96 -35.90
C VAL A 767 -35.52 5.52 -35.36
N GLU A 768 -35.02 4.36 -35.83
CA GLU A 768 -33.72 3.84 -35.37
C GLU A 768 -32.61 4.86 -35.62
N GLY A 769 -32.53 5.45 -36.76
CA GLY A 769 -31.51 6.46 -37.07
C GLY A 769 -31.61 7.72 -36.23
N GLN A 770 -32.81 8.05 -35.79
CA GLN A 770 -33.03 9.22 -34.93
C GLN A 770 -32.71 8.94 -33.48
N LEU A 771 -32.78 7.68 -33.00
CA LEU A 771 -32.59 7.33 -31.61
C LEU A 771 -31.18 6.81 -31.29
N ARG A 772 -30.58 6.06 -32.22
CA ARG A 772 -29.28 5.44 -31.92
C ARG A 772 -28.18 6.48 -31.69
N GLY A 773 -27.34 6.21 -30.69
CA GLY A 773 -26.22 7.08 -30.38
C GLY A 773 -26.59 8.29 -29.54
N ARG A 774 -27.83 8.39 -29.12
CA ARG A 774 -28.33 9.53 -28.35
C ARG A 774 -28.93 9.08 -27.01
N ILE A 775 -29.05 10.03 -26.07
CA ILE A 775 -29.82 9.80 -24.85
C ILE A 775 -31.28 9.96 -25.24
N VAL A 776 -32.04 8.89 -25.10
CA VAL A 776 -33.47 8.86 -25.51
C VAL A 776 -34.31 9.12 -24.27
N VAL A 777 -35.09 10.20 -24.31
CA VAL A 777 -35.95 10.60 -23.20
C VAL A 777 -37.41 10.42 -23.59
N CYS A 778 -38.14 9.57 -22.88
CA CYS A 778 -39.56 9.33 -23.10
C CYS A 778 -40.38 10.31 -22.26
N VAL A 779 -41.28 11.06 -22.88
CA VAL A 779 -42.06 12.11 -22.26
C VAL A 779 -43.55 11.89 -22.49
N SER A 780 -44.34 12.02 -21.41
CA SER A 780 -45.79 11.92 -21.48
C SER A 780 -46.42 12.63 -20.29
N ASN A 781 -47.68 12.91 -20.37
CA ASN A 781 -48.49 13.36 -19.22
C ASN A 781 -48.94 12.17 -18.37
N ILE A 782 -48.97 11.00 -18.93
CA ILE A 782 -49.35 9.77 -18.24
C ILE A 782 -48.06 8.94 -18.05
N HIS A 783 -47.60 8.87 -16.83
CA HIS A 783 -46.29 8.27 -16.54
C HIS A 783 -46.18 6.82 -17.01
N GLN A 784 -47.27 6.04 -16.89
CA GLN A 784 -47.28 4.66 -17.28
C GLN A 784 -47.01 4.51 -18.79
N HIS A 785 -47.45 5.47 -19.64
CA HIS A 785 -47.17 5.44 -21.06
C HIS A 785 -45.66 5.51 -21.32
N SER A 786 -44.97 6.39 -20.60
CA SER A 786 -43.51 6.50 -20.71
C SER A 786 -42.83 5.24 -20.25
N VAL A 787 -43.31 4.63 -19.16
CA VAL A 787 -42.75 3.38 -18.65
C VAL A 787 -42.87 2.26 -19.70
N GLU A 788 -44.04 2.06 -20.22
CA GLU A 788 -44.30 0.99 -21.22
C GLU A 788 -43.52 1.21 -22.49
N PHE A 789 -43.45 2.46 -23.01
CA PHE A 789 -42.69 2.74 -24.20
C PHE A 789 -41.19 2.57 -24.01
N SER A 790 -40.66 2.96 -22.87
CA SER A 790 -39.24 2.78 -22.56
C SER A 790 -38.89 1.29 -22.50
N HIS A 791 -39.75 0.45 -21.92
CA HIS A 791 -39.56 -1.00 -21.93
C HIS A 791 -39.51 -1.55 -23.35
N PHE A 792 -40.39 -1.04 -24.20
CA PHE A 792 -40.40 -1.41 -25.63
C PHE A 792 -39.06 -1.08 -26.29
N LEU A 793 -38.51 0.12 -26.02
CA LEU A 793 -37.25 0.54 -26.61
C LEU A 793 -36.07 -0.32 -26.11
N VAL A 794 -36.09 -0.71 -24.85
CA VAL A 794 -35.05 -1.60 -24.26
C VAL A 794 -35.13 -2.95 -24.98
N ALA A 795 -36.34 -3.48 -25.17
CA ALA A 795 -36.54 -4.77 -25.88
C ALA A 795 -36.03 -4.69 -27.31
N CYS A 796 -36.10 -3.51 -27.93
CA CYS A 796 -35.59 -3.30 -29.30
C CYS A 796 -34.09 -3.04 -29.33
N GLY A 797 -33.41 -2.99 -28.18
CA GLY A 797 -31.96 -2.80 -28.11
C GLY A 797 -31.50 -1.37 -28.20
N ILE A 798 -32.37 -0.41 -27.91
CA ILE A 798 -32.00 1.03 -27.93
C ILE A 798 -31.29 1.37 -26.61
N GLN A 799 -30.04 1.80 -26.71
CA GLN A 799 -29.24 2.19 -25.57
C GLN A 799 -29.64 3.58 -25.08
N ARG A 800 -29.35 3.81 -23.81
CA ARG A 800 -29.45 5.11 -23.14
C ARG A 800 -30.87 5.66 -23.16
N THR A 801 -31.84 4.78 -22.89
CA THR A 801 -33.24 5.13 -22.77
C THR A 801 -33.60 5.48 -21.35
N CYS A 802 -34.30 6.60 -21.13
CA CYS A 802 -34.72 7.03 -19.81
C CYS A 802 -36.10 7.72 -19.91
N ILE A 803 -36.65 8.01 -18.72
CA ILE A 803 -38.01 8.56 -18.58
C ILE A 803 -37.89 9.93 -17.92
N LEU A 804 -38.59 10.94 -18.50
CA LEU A 804 -38.60 12.24 -17.84
C LEU A 804 -39.37 12.17 -16.52
N HIS A 805 -38.72 12.53 -15.45
CA HIS A 805 -39.32 12.53 -14.09
C HIS A 805 -40.42 13.59 -14.03
N LYS A 806 -41.59 13.22 -13.54
CA LYS A 806 -42.79 14.07 -13.38
C LYS A 806 -43.47 14.46 -14.67
N GLY A 807 -43.05 13.94 -15.83
CA GLY A 807 -43.74 14.12 -17.07
C GLY A 807 -43.54 15.47 -17.75
N PHE A 808 -44.32 15.71 -18.82
CA PHE A 808 -44.11 16.89 -19.64
C PHE A 808 -44.33 18.20 -18.91
N ASN A 809 -45.30 18.26 -17.99
CA ASN A 809 -45.66 19.51 -17.32
C ASN A 809 -44.54 20.12 -16.49
N VAL A 810 -43.59 19.32 -16.06
CA VAL A 810 -42.44 19.84 -15.27
C VAL A 810 -41.55 20.76 -16.15
N LEU A 811 -41.56 20.59 -17.46
CA LEU A 811 -40.77 21.44 -18.35
C LEU A 811 -41.31 22.86 -18.36
N HIS A 812 -42.62 23.06 -18.26
CA HIS A 812 -43.20 24.39 -18.10
C HIS A 812 -42.73 25.08 -16.82
N SER A 813 -42.64 24.35 -15.72
CA SER A 813 -42.25 24.92 -14.45
C SER A 813 -40.79 25.38 -14.41
N ILE A 814 -39.93 24.70 -15.13
CA ILE A 814 -38.48 24.95 -15.06
C ILE A 814 -38.05 26.03 -16.07
N GLU A 815 -38.42 25.86 -17.35
CA GLU A 815 -37.99 26.82 -18.38
C GLU A 815 -39.03 26.85 -19.49
N PRO A 816 -40.09 27.66 -19.33
CA PRO A 816 -41.15 27.73 -20.39
C PRO A 816 -40.64 28.18 -21.75
N ASN A 817 -39.54 28.96 -21.77
CA ASN A 817 -39.00 29.54 -23.02
C ASN A 817 -38.35 28.49 -23.93
N ILE A 818 -38.07 27.30 -23.43
CA ILE A 818 -37.52 26.20 -24.25
C ILE A 818 -38.58 25.66 -25.19
N LEU A 819 -39.84 25.77 -24.80
CA LEU A 819 -40.96 25.15 -25.50
C LEU A 819 -41.43 25.99 -26.69
N ILE A 820 -41.82 25.34 -27.75
CA ILE A 820 -42.34 25.98 -28.97
C ILE A 820 -43.72 25.43 -29.29
N SER A 821 -44.44 26.19 -30.13
CA SER A 821 -45.76 25.77 -30.64
C SER A 821 -45.73 25.71 -32.14
N ASN A 822 -46.54 24.83 -32.74
CA ASN A 822 -46.71 24.75 -34.19
C ASN A 822 -47.61 25.85 -34.70
#